data_bee35a1948002a8f513e1cf8262635f6
#
_entry.id   bee35a1948002a8f513e1cf8262635f6
#
_cell.length_a   1.000
_cell.length_b   1.000
_cell.length_c   1.000
_cell.angle_alpha   90.00
_cell.angle_beta   90.00
_cell.angle_gamma   90.00
#
_symmetry.space_group_name_H-M   'P 1'
#
loop_
_entity.id
_entity.type
_entity.pdbx_description
1 polymer ?
#
loop_
_entity_poly.entity_id
_entity_poly.type
_entity_poly.pdbx_seq_one_letter_code
_entity_poly.pdbx_strand_id
1 'polypeptide(L)'
;MNKYWKSLTELKNGENSVPDQAMPKGNLEQILDIFDKNENASKSNRRDFLKLCGFSLAISTVVASCENSVQKAIPYLIKPEEVTPGKANYYASSFAKGNDYCSILIKTREGRPIKIEGNDLSGVTHGGTSSRVQASVLDLYDTSRYKHPKKGNQKLAWEELDETVKKELNRLKNANEQVVLLTSSIYSPSTISVIQKFIAQYPNVKWVQYDSQSASALIQANEMCFGKAGVSDYRFDYADMIVSFDSDFLGTWLMPVEHIRQYTKKRKLCNGNTSMSHHIQIESRLSLTGSNADKRIPVKPSEQNLLIAQLYNEIIKLAGKEIYSVLENNTDIQQIAKDLWSHKGKSLVVSGSKDTNVQVIVNAINFELENYGSTLRVDKQLHTFKANDSDMDQVLKDMKSGKLKGIISYGVNPVFDYQQGKEFSDALKKIDFSLAMDEVPNETTALMSLLAPDNHFLESWNDFEPKTNRYSLMQPGIRPLFDTRQFQSSLLSWMGEDSNYLNFIKNNWEKNMYPMQAAYPNFTTFWNHTLQQGIFEPSVKSVFDTKFSLTNMNSFVNQLAKQVDNKDIELQLYESIAIGDGKMANNPWLQEMPDPVTKICWDNYLCVSPKQAEEMMLETGDVVELNSQVKLPVYVLPGQAYNTVAVATGYGRQVCGIVGKNVGVNVNFLLQSDDDFIGDVKLAKTGEIYDLAMTQTHHSMEGRAIVREAGLEEYKKNPSAGNESHHAYENASIYEKPKFPNHHWGLVVDLNSCVGCGACSIACQSENNVPVVGKKEVIRAHEMSWIRIDRYFSGDEFNPDVSFQPVMCQHCDNAPCENVCPVAATNHSSEGLNQMAYNRCIGTRYCGNNCPYKVRRFNWFDYTKADSIPNNLHDVAEMTIDLKRMVLNPDVTIRAKGVIEKCSLCVQRIQEGKLNAKIEGRKVKDGEIKTACQQACPSGAIIFGDLNDKESKLVKETSSKRNYHLLEEIHTLPSVSYLTKIRNKKA
;
A
#
# COMPACT_ATOMS: atom_id res chain seq x y z
N MET A 1 -20.45 -16.26 48.30
CA MET A 1 -19.60 -15.96 47.14
C MET A 1 -19.59 -14.48 46.89
N ASN A 2 -18.44 -13.84 46.99
CA ASN A 2 -18.34 -12.41 46.75
C ASN A 2 -18.58 -12.14 45.27
N LYS A 3 -19.67 -11.41 44.94
CA LYS A 3 -19.92 -10.96 43.55
C LYS A 3 -18.92 -9.86 43.19
N TYR A 4 -18.16 -10.09 42.14
CA TYR A 4 -17.29 -9.07 41.59
C TYR A 4 -18.01 -8.34 40.44
N TRP A 5 -17.94 -7.00 40.46
CA TRP A 5 -18.52 -6.13 39.44
C TRP A 5 -17.72 -6.27 38.14
N LYS A 6 -18.40 -6.51 37.02
CA LYS A 6 -17.77 -6.69 35.70
C LYS A 6 -17.55 -5.37 34.96
N SER A 7 -18.24 -4.30 35.36
CA SER A 7 -18.10 -2.97 34.75
C SER A 7 -18.39 -1.85 35.75
N LEU A 8 -17.95 -0.62 35.44
CA LEU A 8 -18.27 0.59 36.21
C LEU A 8 -19.77 0.94 36.19
N THR A 9 -20.47 0.53 35.17
CA THR A 9 -21.92 0.71 35.03
C THR A 9 -22.67 -0.22 35.99
N GLU A 10 -22.24 -1.47 36.14
CA GLU A 10 -22.77 -2.43 37.13
C GLU A 10 -22.54 -1.96 38.59
N LEU A 11 -21.35 -1.38 38.83
CA LEU A 11 -21.03 -0.79 40.14
C LEU A 11 -21.92 0.42 40.51
N LYS A 12 -22.28 1.24 39.50
CA LYS A 12 -23.10 2.44 39.72
C LYS A 12 -24.60 2.16 39.83
N ASN A 13 -25.11 1.11 39.19
CA ASN A 13 -26.54 0.84 39.08
C ASN A 13 -27.08 -0.17 40.09
N GLY A 14 -26.24 -0.71 40.99
CA GLY A 14 -26.67 -1.66 42.00
C GLY A 14 -27.22 -3.00 41.44
N GLU A 15 -27.82 -3.80 42.26
CA GLU A 15 -28.22 -5.21 41.98
C GLU A 15 -29.30 -5.40 40.90
N ASN A 16 -29.87 -4.36 40.32
CA ASN A 16 -31.04 -4.44 39.45
C ASN A 16 -30.76 -4.19 37.97
N SER A 17 -29.53 -4.26 37.50
CA SER A 17 -29.22 -4.02 36.11
C SER A 17 -29.02 -5.30 35.31
N VAL A 18 -29.92 -5.52 34.36
CA VAL A 18 -29.90 -6.42 33.23
C VAL A 18 -30.07 -7.90 33.59
N PRO A 19 -31.15 -8.54 33.12
CA PRO A 19 -31.22 -10.00 33.17
C PRO A 19 -30.03 -10.56 32.37
N ASP A 20 -29.34 -11.52 32.96
CA ASP A 20 -28.36 -12.36 32.32
C ASP A 20 -28.97 -12.90 31.01
N GLN A 21 -28.71 -12.21 29.87
CA GLN A 21 -28.82 -12.86 28.57
C GLN A 21 -27.61 -13.79 28.47
N ALA A 22 -27.59 -14.71 29.39
CA ALA A 22 -26.77 -15.87 29.40
C ALA A 22 -27.09 -16.71 28.17
N MET A 23 -26.05 -17.32 27.63
CA MET A 23 -26.08 -18.41 26.66
C MET A 23 -27.43 -19.12 26.62
N PRO A 24 -27.90 -19.54 25.43
CA PRO A 24 -29.09 -20.38 25.35
C PRO A 24 -28.90 -21.61 26.26
N LYS A 25 -29.69 -21.67 27.34
CA LYS A 25 -29.63 -22.70 28.36
C LYS A 25 -29.89 -24.13 27.84
N GLY A 26 -30.25 -24.24 26.56
CA GLY A 26 -30.69 -25.52 26.00
C GLY A 26 -29.64 -26.63 25.89
N ASN A 27 -28.36 -26.27 25.72
CA ASN A 27 -27.37 -27.31 25.43
C ASN A 27 -26.62 -27.86 26.66
N LEU A 28 -26.48 -27.05 27.71
CA LEU A 28 -25.75 -27.50 28.90
C LEU A 28 -26.62 -28.35 29.84
N GLU A 29 -27.90 -27.99 30.00
CA GLU A 29 -28.85 -28.78 30.81
C GLU A 29 -29.15 -30.11 30.15
N GLN A 30 -29.25 -30.24 28.84
CA GLN A 30 -29.40 -31.51 28.14
C GLN A 30 -28.14 -32.40 28.26
N ILE A 31 -26.98 -31.83 28.36
CA ILE A 31 -25.72 -32.57 28.59
C ILE A 31 -25.62 -33.00 30.05
N LEU A 32 -26.02 -32.17 30.98
CA LEU A 32 -26.04 -32.52 32.42
C LEU A 32 -27.11 -33.52 32.74
N ASP A 33 -28.30 -33.48 32.12
CA ASP A 33 -29.38 -34.49 32.24
C ASP A 33 -28.97 -35.87 31.72
N ILE A 34 -28.03 -35.95 30.80
CA ILE A 34 -27.43 -37.19 30.32
C ILE A 34 -26.44 -37.78 31.35
N PHE A 35 -25.78 -36.91 32.12
CA PHE A 35 -24.86 -37.31 33.19
C PHE A 35 -25.60 -37.71 34.46
N ASP A 36 -26.68 -37.03 34.83
CA ASP A 36 -27.48 -37.37 36.01
C ASP A 36 -28.29 -38.67 35.89
N LYS A 37 -28.63 -39.12 34.69
CA LYS A 37 -29.35 -40.40 34.44
C LYS A 37 -28.47 -41.63 34.48
N ASN A 38 -27.15 -41.50 34.66
CA ASN A 38 -26.22 -42.63 34.73
C ASN A 38 -25.51 -42.71 36.09
N GLU A 39 -26.26 -42.86 37.18
CA GLU A 39 -25.71 -43.09 38.53
C GLU A 39 -24.92 -44.41 38.70
N ASN A 40 -24.67 -45.16 37.65
CA ASN A 40 -23.90 -46.42 37.67
C ASN A 40 -22.55 -46.36 36.92
N ALA A 41 -22.00 -45.18 36.65
CA ALA A 41 -20.75 -45.01 35.87
C ALA A 41 -19.48 -44.98 36.74
N SER A 42 -19.40 -45.73 37.83
CA SER A 42 -18.19 -45.87 38.66
C SER A 42 -17.16 -46.86 38.12
N LYS A 43 -17.33 -47.39 36.91
CA LYS A 43 -16.32 -48.21 36.20
C LYS A 43 -16.44 -48.05 34.69
N SER A 44 -16.11 -46.85 34.14
CA SER A 44 -15.97 -46.74 32.69
C SER A 44 -14.54 -47.01 32.28
N ASN A 45 -14.39 -47.99 31.36
CA ASN A 45 -13.09 -48.26 30.70
C ASN A 45 -12.73 -47.13 29.74
N ARG A 46 -11.42 -46.86 29.56
CA ARG A 46 -10.87 -45.91 28.57
C ARG A 46 -11.54 -46.00 27.19
N ARG A 47 -12.04 -47.19 26.82
CA ARG A 47 -12.71 -47.46 25.55
C ARG A 47 -14.10 -46.83 25.47
N ASP A 48 -14.82 -46.76 26.61
CA ASP A 48 -16.17 -46.17 26.66
C ASP A 48 -16.10 -44.66 26.75
N PHE A 49 -15.06 -44.09 27.38
CA PHE A 49 -14.75 -42.67 27.35
C PHE A 49 -14.39 -42.21 25.92
N LEU A 50 -13.60 -43.00 25.17
CA LEU A 50 -13.28 -42.68 23.76
C LEU A 50 -14.48 -42.81 22.83
N LYS A 51 -15.43 -43.70 23.11
CA LYS A 51 -16.71 -43.78 22.36
C LYS A 51 -17.59 -42.57 22.66
N LEU A 52 -17.64 -42.12 23.90
CA LEU A 52 -18.38 -40.91 24.28
C LEU A 52 -17.78 -39.65 23.65
N CYS A 53 -16.46 -39.51 23.63
CA CYS A 53 -15.77 -38.45 22.92
C CYS A 53 -15.98 -38.52 21.39
N GLY A 54 -16.02 -39.71 20.81
CA GLY A 54 -16.35 -39.92 19.40
C GLY A 54 -17.79 -39.54 19.06
N PHE A 55 -18.76 -39.83 19.96
CA PHE A 55 -20.15 -39.38 19.77
C PHE A 55 -20.32 -37.87 19.93
N SER A 56 -19.61 -37.23 20.84
CA SER A 56 -19.60 -35.75 20.99
C SER A 56 -19.04 -35.08 19.77
N LEU A 57 -18.01 -35.62 19.13
CA LEU A 57 -17.46 -35.17 17.87
C LEU A 57 -18.46 -35.34 16.70
N ALA A 58 -19.23 -36.43 16.66
CA ALA A 58 -20.26 -36.65 15.64
C ALA A 58 -21.46 -35.68 15.80
N ILE A 59 -21.85 -35.37 17.04
CA ILE A 59 -22.93 -34.41 17.31
C ILE A 59 -22.47 -32.99 17.01
N SER A 60 -21.22 -32.64 17.30
CA SER A 60 -20.67 -31.32 16.92
C SER A 60 -20.56 -31.12 15.40
N THR A 61 -20.35 -32.21 14.64
CA THR A 61 -20.37 -32.17 13.17
C THR A 61 -21.78 -32.02 12.59
N VAL A 62 -22.82 -32.51 13.26
CA VAL A 62 -24.22 -32.38 12.80
C VAL A 62 -24.81 -31.01 13.15
N VAL A 63 -24.41 -30.41 14.26
CA VAL A 63 -24.86 -29.04 14.65
C VAL A 63 -24.07 -27.94 13.88
N ALA A 64 -22.85 -28.25 13.44
CA ALA A 64 -22.03 -27.34 12.63
C ALA A 64 -22.45 -27.28 11.15
N SER A 65 -23.49 -28.03 10.73
CA SER A 65 -23.93 -28.08 9.32
C SER A 65 -24.71 -26.81 8.86
N CYS A 66 -24.91 -25.83 9.75
CA CYS A 66 -25.54 -24.52 9.38
C CYS A 66 -24.59 -23.31 9.39
N GLU A 67 -23.33 -23.48 9.74
CA GLU A 67 -22.35 -22.39 9.67
C GLU A 67 -21.17 -22.79 8.78
N ASN A 68 -20.97 -21.98 7.75
CA ASN A 68 -19.84 -21.89 6.84
C ASN A 68 -18.62 -22.73 7.22
N SER A 69 -18.36 -23.80 6.47
CA SER A 69 -17.16 -24.63 6.63
C SER A 69 -15.90 -23.84 6.24
N VAL A 70 -15.36 -23.08 7.19
CA VAL A 70 -13.97 -22.64 7.11
C VAL A 70 -13.12 -23.90 7.21
N GLN A 71 -12.36 -24.22 6.18
CA GLN A 71 -11.34 -25.26 6.28
C GLN A 71 -10.31 -24.79 7.31
N LYS A 72 -10.37 -25.30 8.54
CA LYS A 72 -9.35 -25.01 9.54
C LYS A 72 -8.04 -25.61 9.05
N ALA A 73 -6.96 -24.83 9.07
CA ALA A 73 -5.62 -25.39 8.88
C ALA A 73 -5.33 -26.33 10.04
N ILE A 74 -5.52 -27.63 9.80
CA ILE A 74 -5.21 -28.67 10.79
C ILE A 74 -3.69 -28.90 10.73
N PRO A 75 -2.99 -28.92 11.88
CA PRO A 75 -1.60 -29.35 11.93
C PRO A 75 -1.47 -30.71 11.26
N TYR A 76 -0.40 -30.91 10.50
CA TYR A 76 -0.21 -32.12 9.73
C TYR A 76 -0.39 -33.38 10.57
N LEU A 77 -1.29 -34.28 10.14
CA LEU A 77 -1.35 -35.65 10.63
C LEU A 77 -0.11 -36.46 10.21
N ILE A 78 0.40 -36.12 9.02
CA ILE A 78 1.66 -36.65 8.46
C ILE A 78 2.47 -35.43 8.04
N LYS A 79 3.65 -35.25 8.65
CA LYS A 79 4.57 -34.18 8.29
C LYS A 79 5.03 -34.34 6.83
N PRO A 80 4.82 -33.35 5.93
CA PRO A 80 5.45 -33.37 4.62
C PRO A 80 6.99 -33.39 4.76
N GLU A 81 7.67 -34.15 3.91
CA GLU A 81 9.15 -34.31 3.98
C GLU A 81 9.89 -32.98 3.98
N GLU A 82 9.41 -32.00 3.20
CA GLU A 82 10.04 -30.70 3.01
C GLU A 82 9.64 -29.62 4.04
N VAL A 83 8.71 -29.93 4.96
CA VAL A 83 8.28 -28.97 5.99
C VAL A 83 8.89 -29.32 7.34
N THR A 84 9.71 -28.42 7.86
CA THR A 84 10.24 -28.52 9.22
C THR A 84 9.40 -27.63 10.14
N PRO A 85 8.68 -28.21 11.15
CA PRO A 85 7.96 -27.40 12.12
C PRO A 85 8.85 -26.36 12.78
N GLY A 86 8.34 -25.13 12.93
CA GLY A 86 9.11 -24.02 13.50
C GLY A 86 10.03 -23.28 12.52
N LYS A 87 10.19 -23.77 11.28
CA LYS A 87 10.91 -23.03 10.20
C LYS A 87 9.95 -22.45 9.20
N ALA A 88 10.26 -21.23 8.72
CA ALA A 88 9.52 -20.59 7.65
C ALA A 88 9.90 -21.18 6.28
N ASN A 89 8.91 -21.32 5.39
CA ASN A 89 9.14 -21.56 3.97
C ASN A 89 8.83 -20.29 3.18
N TYR A 90 9.59 -20.05 2.12
CA TYR A 90 9.46 -18.89 1.25
C TYR A 90 9.11 -19.33 -0.17
N TYR A 91 8.09 -18.71 -0.75
CA TYR A 91 7.67 -18.95 -2.13
C TYR A 91 7.78 -17.65 -2.90
N ALA A 92 8.56 -17.66 -3.99
CA ALA A 92 8.63 -16.53 -4.90
C ALA A 92 7.30 -16.39 -5.65
N SER A 93 6.72 -15.19 -5.66
CA SER A 93 5.40 -14.91 -6.21
C SER A 93 5.29 -13.47 -6.69
N SER A 94 4.10 -13.07 -7.10
CA SER A 94 3.80 -11.69 -7.48
C SER A 94 2.51 -11.22 -6.82
N PHE A 95 2.52 -9.96 -6.38
CA PHE A 95 1.32 -9.22 -6.02
C PHE A 95 0.87 -8.42 -7.24
N ALA A 96 -0.41 -8.56 -7.60
CA ALA A 96 -1.06 -7.77 -8.63
C ALA A 96 -2.52 -7.54 -8.21
N LYS A 97 -2.87 -6.28 -7.93
CA LYS A 97 -4.24 -5.90 -7.57
C LYS A 97 -4.54 -4.53 -8.18
N GLY A 98 -5.44 -4.50 -9.15
CA GLY A 98 -5.60 -3.33 -10.02
C GLY A 98 -4.29 -3.02 -10.74
N ASN A 99 -3.85 -1.77 -10.66
CA ASN A 99 -2.62 -1.28 -11.29
C ASN A 99 -1.37 -1.45 -10.43
N ASP A 100 -1.53 -1.88 -9.16
CA ASP A 100 -0.40 -2.17 -8.27
C ASP A 100 0.29 -3.48 -8.62
N TYR A 101 1.60 -3.45 -8.74
CA TYR A 101 2.43 -4.62 -8.99
C TYR A 101 3.66 -4.66 -8.09
N CYS A 102 4.00 -5.86 -7.59
CA CYS A 102 5.25 -6.11 -6.89
C CYS A 102 5.67 -7.58 -7.01
N SER A 103 6.95 -7.85 -7.31
CA SER A 103 7.51 -9.19 -7.17
C SER A 103 7.84 -9.44 -5.70
N ILE A 104 7.34 -10.55 -5.14
CA ILE A 104 7.32 -10.80 -3.72
C ILE A 104 7.83 -12.20 -3.34
N LEU A 105 8.13 -12.36 -2.07
CA LEU A 105 8.31 -13.64 -1.41
C LEU A 105 7.22 -13.82 -0.36
N ILE A 106 6.49 -14.94 -0.42
CA ILE A 106 5.48 -15.31 0.56
C ILE A 106 6.17 -16.09 1.68
N LYS A 107 6.21 -15.54 2.90
CA LYS A 107 6.67 -16.26 4.09
C LYS A 107 5.50 -17.06 4.68
N THR A 108 5.66 -18.37 4.75
CA THR A 108 4.65 -19.28 5.33
C THR A 108 5.19 -19.97 6.58
N ARG A 109 4.31 -20.21 7.54
CA ARG A 109 4.56 -21.03 8.73
C ARG A 109 3.49 -22.11 8.82
N GLU A 110 3.92 -23.36 8.88
CA GLU A 110 3.03 -24.51 8.91
C GLU A 110 1.91 -24.43 7.86
N GLY A 111 2.26 -24.10 6.61
CA GLY A 111 1.36 -24.01 5.46
C GLY A 111 0.46 -22.77 5.40
N ARG A 112 0.62 -21.79 6.28
CA ARG A 112 -0.15 -20.55 6.29
C ARG A 112 0.73 -19.34 5.98
N PRO A 113 0.37 -18.48 5.01
CA PRO A 113 1.02 -17.21 4.76
C PRO A 113 0.89 -16.27 5.97
N ILE A 114 2.02 -15.70 6.43
CA ILE A 114 2.04 -14.79 7.58
C ILE A 114 2.71 -13.45 7.27
N LYS A 115 3.46 -13.36 6.17
CA LYS A 115 4.21 -12.15 5.81
C LYS A 115 4.50 -12.11 4.32
N ILE A 116 4.50 -10.92 3.77
CA ILE A 116 4.99 -10.63 2.43
C ILE A 116 6.35 -9.93 2.53
N GLU A 117 7.30 -10.37 1.73
CA GLU A 117 8.61 -9.71 1.57
C GLU A 117 8.84 -9.36 0.11
N GLY A 118 9.70 -8.41 -0.18
CA GLY A 118 10.06 -8.07 -1.55
C GLY A 118 11.08 -9.05 -2.13
N ASN A 119 11.01 -9.32 -3.42
CA ASN A 119 11.95 -10.16 -4.14
C ASN A 119 13.14 -9.30 -4.63
N ASP A 120 14.29 -9.45 -4.00
CA ASP A 120 15.52 -8.70 -4.33
C ASP A 120 16.02 -8.95 -5.77
N LEU A 121 15.60 -10.07 -6.39
CA LEU A 121 16.01 -10.44 -7.76
C LEU A 121 15.24 -9.66 -8.85
N SER A 122 14.09 -9.05 -8.51
CA SER A 122 13.27 -8.32 -9.47
C SER A 122 13.99 -7.07 -9.99
N GLY A 123 14.14 -6.96 -11.31
CA GLY A 123 14.65 -5.77 -11.99
C GLY A 123 13.66 -4.60 -12.03
N VAL A 124 12.43 -4.80 -11.54
CA VAL A 124 11.39 -3.77 -11.42
C VAL A 124 11.36 -3.20 -10.01
N THR A 125 11.09 -4.00 -9.00
CA THR A 125 10.90 -3.54 -7.62
C THR A 125 12.14 -3.61 -6.72
N HIS A 126 13.17 -4.37 -7.15
CA HIS A 126 14.46 -4.50 -6.44
C HIS A 126 14.33 -4.80 -4.93
N GLY A 127 13.38 -5.64 -4.56
CA GLY A 127 13.11 -6.00 -3.16
C GLY A 127 12.28 -4.99 -2.37
N GLY A 128 11.97 -3.81 -2.92
CA GLY A 128 11.08 -2.85 -2.30
C GLY A 128 9.61 -3.28 -2.36
N THR A 129 8.80 -2.78 -1.42
CA THR A 129 7.35 -2.99 -1.38
C THR A 129 6.63 -1.72 -0.97
N SER A 130 5.32 -1.64 -1.25
CA SER A 130 4.46 -0.59 -0.71
C SER A 130 3.77 -1.05 0.58
N SER A 131 3.11 -0.11 1.28
CA SER A 131 2.25 -0.43 2.43
C SER A 131 1.11 -1.38 2.04
N ARG A 132 0.50 -1.18 0.88
CA ARG A 132 -0.57 -2.03 0.34
C ARG A 132 -0.10 -3.47 0.11
N VAL A 133 1.09 -3.65 -0.46
CA VAL A 133 1.71 -4.97 -0.65
C VAL A 133 1.96 -5.66 0.69
N GLN A 134 2.50 -4.94 1.67
CA GLN A 134 2.75 -5.50 3.00
C GLN A 134 1.47 -5.90 3.75
N ALA A 135 0.41 -5.13 3.57
CA ALA A 135 -0.89 -5.37 4.22
C ALA A 135 -1.69 -6.51 3.57
N SER A 136 -1.43 -6.84 2.31
CA SER A 136 -2.25 -7.76 1.50
C SER A 136 -2.33 -9.18 2.05
N VAL A 137 -1.38 -9.61 2.88
CA VAL A 137 -1.43 -10.93 3.54
C VAL A 137 -2.64 -11.07 4.47
N LEU A 138 -3.10 -9.96 5.07
CA LEU A 138 -4.27 -9.97 5.95
C LEU A 138 -5.57 -10.16 5.17
N ASP A 139 -5.63 -9.68 3.92
CA ASP A 139 -6.81 -9.82 3.06
C ASP A 139 -7.15 -11.29 2.76
N LEU A 140 -6.15 -12.19 2.74
CA LEU A 140 -6.36 -13.63 2.61
C LEU A 140 -7.34 -14.17 3.66
N TYR A 141 -7.25 -13.65 4.88
CA TYR A 141 -7.99 -14.07 6.05
C TYR A 141 -9.21 -13.19 6.34
N ASP A 142 -9.62 -12.35 5.37
CA ASP A 142 -10.81 -11.51 5.51
C ASP A 142 -12.08 -12.37 5.58
N THR A 143 -12.86 -12.18 6.64
CA THR A 143 -14.10 -12.92 6.88
C THR A 143 -15.22 -12.56 5.93
N SER A 144 -15.13 -11.37 5.29
CA SER A 144 -16.10 -10.86 4.30
C SER A 144 -15.93 -11.46 2.90
N ARG A 145 -14.83 -12.18 2.62
CA ARG A 145 -14.60 -12.83 1.33
C ARG A 145 -15.77 -13.74 0.94
N TYR A 146 -16.07 -13.80 -0.34
CA TYR A 146 -17.03 -14.75 -0.89
C TYR A 146 -16.56 -16.18 -0.67
N LYS A 147 -17.50 -17.06 -0.25
CA LYS A 147 -17.16 -18.41 0.21
C LYS A 147 -17.62 -19.51 -0.74
N HIS A 148 -18.52 -19.22 -1.65
CA HIS A 148 -19.11 -20.16 -2.60
C HIS A 148 -19.89 -19.44 -3.69
N PRO A 149 -20.18 -20.09 -4.84
CA PRO A 149 -21.03 -19.54 -5.89
C PRO A 149 -22.44 -19.21 -5.39
N LYS A 150 -23.07 -18.20 -6.03
CA LYS A 150 -24.41 -17.75 -5.65
C LYS A 150 -25.25 -17.32 -6.85
N LYS A 151 -26.57 -17.42 -6.70
CA LYS A 151 -27.57 -16.74 -7.51
C LYS A 151 -28.46 -15.92 -6.59
N GLY A 152 -28.30 -14.59 -6.64
CA GLY A 152 -28.83 -13.72 -5.61
C GLY A 152 -28.29 -14.10 -4.23
N ASN A 153 -29.21 -14.47 -3.30
CA ASN A 153 -28.84 -14.92 -1.96
C ASN A 153 -28.73 -16.47 -1.85
N GLN A 154 -29.07 -17.20 -2.90
CA GLN A 154 -29.04 -18.66 -2.89
C GLN A 154 -27.64 -19.18 -3.18
N LYS A 155 -27.12 -20.10 -2.37
CA LYS A 155 -25.90 -20.86 -2.63
C LYS A 155 -26.14 -21.80 -3.81
N LEU A 156 -25.16 -21.86 -4.74
CA LEU A 156 -25.12 -22.83 -5.83
C LEU A 156 -23.93 -23.77 -5.69
N ALA A 157 -24.01 -24.93 -6.32
CA ALA A 157 -22.85 -25.74 -6.65
C ALA A 157 -22.15 -25.17 -7.90
N TRP A 158 -20.86 -25.46 -8.07
CA TRP A 158 -20.11 -24.99 -9.25
C TRP A 158 -20.68 -25.55 -10.55
N GLU A 159 -21.12 -26.80 -10.55
CA GLU A 159 -21.73 -27.46 -11.72
C GLU A 159 -23.00 -26.72 -12.15
N GLU A 160 -23.87 -26.37 -11.20
CA GLU A 160 -25.12 -25.65 -11.46
C GLU A 160 -24.87 -24.23 -11.98
N LEU A 161 -23.87 -23.54 -11.43
CA LEU A 161 -23.44 -22.24 -11.91
C LEU A 161 -22.89 -22.35 -13.36
N ASP A 162 -22.01 -23.31 -13.61
CA ASP A 162 -21.39 -23.53 -14.93
C ASP A 162 -22.43 -23.83 -16.00
N GLU A 163 -23.42 -24.67 -15.72
CA GLU A 163 -24.53 -24.97 -16.62
C GLU A 163 -25.36 -23.70 -16.90
N THR A 164 -25.66 -22.93 -15.87
CA THR A 164 -26.42 -21.68 -16.00
C THR A 164 -25.67 -20.68 -16.86
N VAL A 165 -24.39 -20.45 -16.61
CA VAL A 165 -23.55 -19.49 -17.38
C VAL A 165 -23.39 -19.94 -18.84
N LYS A 166 -23.08 -21.23 -19.07
CA LYS A 166 -22.97 -21.77 -20.43
C LYS A 166 -24.27 -21.64 -21.21
N LYS A 167 -25.41 -21.92 -20.58
CA LYS A 167 -26.74 -21.78 -21.20
C LYS A 167 -27.02 -20.32 -21.61
N GLU A 168 -26.75 -19.36 -20.70
CA GLU A 168 -26.97 -17.95 -21.00
C GLU A 168 -26.02 -17.39 -22.06
N LEU A 169 -24.72 -17.73 -21.99
CA LEU A 169 -23.73 -17.34 -23.02
C LEU A 169 -24.12 -17.88 -24.41
N ASN A 170 -24.57 -19.13 -24.50
CA ASN A 170 -25.02 -19.72 -25.75
C ASN A 170 -26.35 -19.08 -26.24
N ARG A 171 -27.28 -18.78 -25.36
CA ARG A 171 -28.52 -18.04 -25.68
C ARG A 171 -28.20 -16.70 -26.31
N LEU A 172 -27.35 -15.90 -25.64
CA LEU A 172 -26.97 -14.55 -26.08
C LEU A 172 -26.14 -14.60 -27.39
N LYS A 173 -25.28 -15.60 -27.56
CA LYS A 173 -24.52 -15.84 -28.80
C LYS A 173 -25.46 -16.13 -29.97
N ASN A 174 -26.41 -17.06 -29.79
CA ASN A 174 -27.36 -17.44 -30.84
C ASN A 174 -28.30 -16.29 -31.23
N ALA A 175 -28.65 -15.42 -30.28
CA ALA A 175 -29.43 -14.21 -30.51
C ALA A 175 -28.59 -13.06 -31.08
N ASN A 176 -27.26 -13.19 -31.17
CA ASN A 176 -26.31 -12.13 -31.52
C ASN A 176 -26.45 -10.88 -30.62
N GLU A 177 -26.76 -11.12 -29.35
CA GLU A 177 -26.91 -10.07 -28.33
C GLU A 177 -25.56 -9.76 -27.68
N GLN A 178 -25.26 -8.47 -27.52
CA GLN A 178 -23.97 -8.01 -27.00
C GLN A 178 -23.79 -8.34 -25.52
N VAL A 179 -22.62 -8.89 -25.20
CA VAL A 179 -22.12 -9.11 -23.83
C VAL A 179 -20.82 -8.32 -23.65
N VAL A 180 -20.60 -7.73 -22.49
CA VAL A 180 -19.32 -7.11 -22.13
C VAL A 180 -18.64 -7.94 -21.05
N LEU A 181 -17.36 -8.28 -21.27
CA LEU A 181 -16.43 -8.70 -20.24
C LEU A 181 -15.70 -7.46 -19.77
N LEU A 182 -16.06 -6.95 -18.59
CA LEU A 182 -15.51 -5.75 -17.99
C LEU A 182 -14.45 -6.14 -16.92
N THR A 183 -13.19 -5.79 -17.16
CA THR A 183 -12.09 -6.12 -16.25
C THR A 183 -11.27 -4.90 -15.89
N SER A 184 -10.50 -4.95 -14.81
CA SER A 184 -9.36 -4.05 -14.65
C SER A 184 -8.30 -4.33 -15.72
N SER A 185 -7.27 -3.48 -15.81
CA SER A 185 -6.14 -3.73 -16.71
C SER A 185 -5.51 -5.10 -16.49
N ILE A 186 -5.44 -5.91 -17.55
CA ILE A 186 -4.84 -7.24 -17.55
C ILE A 186 -3.48 -7.20 -18.26
N TYR A 187 -2.44 -7.54 -17.51
CA TYR A 187 -1.06 -7.61 -18.01
C TYR A 187 -0.40 -8.99 -17.80
N SER A 188 -1.23 -10.02 -17.63
CA SER A 188 -0.83 -11.42 -17.64
C SER A 188 -0.91 -11.96 -19.06
N PRO A 189 0.20 -12.41 -19.67
CA PRO A 189 0.19 -12.98 -21.01
C PRO A 189 -0.70 -14.21 -21.13
N SER A 190 -0.72 -15.07 -20.10
CA SER A 190 -1.55 -16.27 -20.09
C SER A 190 -3.03 -15.94 -19.93
N THR A 191 -3.39 -14.98 -19.04
CA THR A 191 -4.79 -14.53 -18.88
C THR A 191 -5.30 -13.88 -20.16
N ILE A 192 -4.50 -13.03 -20.83
CA ILE A 192 -4.85 -12.42 -22.12
C ILE A 192 -5.16 -13.52 -23.14
N SER A 193 -4.33 -14.55 -23.20
CA SER A 193 -4.53 -15.68 -24.12
C SER A 193 -5.83 -16.45 -23.84
N VAL A 194 -6.19 -16.65 -22.56
CA VAL A 194 -7.48 -17.27 -22.16
C VAL A 194 -8.65 -16.39 -22.60
N ILE A 195 -8.58 -15.07 -22.35
CA ILE A 195 -9.65 -14.12 -22.74
C ILE A 195 -9.82 -14.10 -24.27
N GLN A 196 -8.72 -14.08 -25.02
CA GLN A 196 -8.77 -14.11 -26.49
C GLN A 196 -9.44 -15.38 -27.02
N LYS A 197 -9.14 -16.55 -26.43
CA LYS A 197 -9.83 -17.81 -26.76
C LYS A 197 -11.32 -17.75 -26.42
N PHE A 198 -11.66 -17.18 -25.26
CA PHE A 198 -13.04 -17.04 -24.81
C PHE A 198 -13.87 -16.18 -25.79
N ILE A 199 -13.30 -15.06 -26.23
CA ILE A 199 -13.94 -14.18 -27.23
C ILE A 199 -14.04 -14.86 -28.59
N ALA A 200 -13.03 -15.63 -28.98
CA ALA A 200 -13.10 -16.38 -30.24
C ALA A 200 -14.25 -17.41 -30.23
N GLN A 201 -14.54 -18.02 -29.06
CA GLN A 201 -15.68 -18.94 -28.92
C GLN A 201 -17.01 -18.22 -28.82
N TYR A 202 -17.04 -17.02 -28.15
CA TYR A 202 -18.22 -16.19 -27.96
C TYR A 202 -18.02 -14.81 -28.61
N PRO A 203 -18.13 -14.69 -29.94
CA PRO A 203 -17.78 -13.47 -30.69
C PRO A 203 -18.70 -12.27 -30.42
N ASN A 204 -19.83 -12.48 -29.75
CA ASN A 204 -20.72 -11.44 -29.24
C ASN A 204 -20.23 -10.83 -27.90
N VAL A 205 -19.13 -11.33 -27.33
CA VAL A 205 -18.50 -10.78 -26.12
C VAL A 205 -17.44 -9.75 -26.51
N LYS A 206 -17.61 -8.51 -26.08
CA LYS A 206 -16.59 -7.46 -26.19
C LYS A 206 -15.82 -7.38 -24.85
N TRP A 207 -14.48 -7.45 -24.91
CA TRP A 207 -13.63 -7.20 -23.75
C TRP A 207 -13.37 -5.71 -23.60
N VAL A 208 -13.68 -5.15 -22.43
CA VAL A 208 -13.43 -3.76 -22.06
C VAL A 208 -12.61 -3.73 -20.76
N GLN A 209 -11.59 -2.90 -20.72
CA GLN A 209 -10.77 -2.70 -19.54
C GLN A 209 -11.10 -1.34 -18.92
N TYR A 210 -11.22 -1.30 -17.60
CA TYR A 210 -11.56 -0.12 -16.82
C TYR A 210 -10.63 0.00 -15.59
N ASP A 211 -9.97 1.12 -15.44
CA ASP A 211 -9.15 1.48 -14.28
C ASP A 211 -9.72 2.72 -13.61
N SER A 212 -9.98 2.66 -12.31
CA SER A 212 -10.47 3.80 -11.52
C SER A 212 -9.49 4.98 -11.48
N GLN A 213 -8.18 4.66 -11.61
CA GLN A 213 -7.11 5.64 -11.84
C GLN A 213 -6.56 5.39 -13.25
N SER A 214 -6.99 6.20 -14.18
CA SER A 214 -6.71 6.00 -15.60
C SER A 214 -5.35 6.60 -16.03
N ALA A 215 -4.67 5.91 -16.97
CA ALA A 215 -3.56 6.46 -17.74
C ALA A 215 -3.92 6.63 -19.22
N SER A 216 -5.20 6.69 -19.56
CA SER A 216 -5.72 6.77 -20.95
C SER A 216 -5.10 7.93 -21.71
N ALA A 217 -4.99 9.13 -21.08
CA ALA A 217 -4.38 10.31 -21.68
C ALA A 217 -2.89 10.09 -22.07
N LEU A 218 -2.11 9.42 -21.22
CA LEU A 218 -0.71 9.07 -21.51
C LEU A 218 -0.62 8.09 -22.71
N ILE A 219 -1.51 7.10 -22.73
CA ILE A 219 -1.56 6.09 -23.81
C ILE A 219 -1.92 6.74 -25.13
N GLN A 220 -2.97 7.58 -25.15
CA GLN A 220 -3.42 8.30 -26.35
C GLN A 220 -2.37 9.29 -26.85
N ALA A 221 -1.75 10.08 -25.94
CA ALA A 221 -0.69 11.01 -26.33
C ALA A 221 0.52 10.30 -26.92
N ASN A 222 0.93 9.15 -26.37
CA ASN A 222 2.04 8.37 -26.94
C ASN A 222 1.66 7.77 -28.31
N GLU A 223 0.42 7.34 -28.51
CA GLU A 223 -0.07 6.89 -29.81
C GLU A 223 -0.04 8.02 -30.84
N MET A 224 -0.54 9.20 -30.49
CA MET A 224 -0.55 10.38 -31.35
C MET A 224 0.87 10.85 -31.70
N CYS A 225 1.78 10.92 -30.71
CA CYS A 225 3.13 11.44 -30.90
C CYS A 225 4.09 10.45 -31.59
N PHE A 226 3.94 9.15 -31.30
CA PHE A 226 4.94 8.13 -31.64
C PHE A 226 4.35 6.90 -32.37
N GLY A 227 3.03 6.83 -32.56
CA GLY A 227 2.36 5.65 -33.13
C GLY A 227 2.42 4.40 -32.23
N LYS A 228 2.62 4.58 -30.92
CA LYS A 228 2.78 3.50 -29.94
C LYS A 228 1.84 3.74 -28.76
N ALA A 229 0.70 3.04 -28.76
CA ALA A 229 -0.22 3.04 -27.64
C ALA A 229 0.39 2.32 -26.43
N GLY A 230 0.57 3.03 -25.31
CA GLY A 230 1.08 2.48 -24.07
C GLY A 230 1.80 3.53 -23.22
N VAL A 231 1.98 3.22 -21.93
CA VAL A 231 2.67 4.10 -20.99
C VAL A 231 4.18 3.90 -21.11
N SER A 232 4.94 4.99 -21.28
CA SER A 232 6.40 4.95 -21.37
C SER A 232 7.07 4.48 -20.07
N ASP A 233 8.28 3.91 -20.18
CA ASP A 233 9.15 3.65 -19.02
C ASP A 233 9.87 4.93 -18.61
N TYR A 234 9.60 5.43 -17.42
CA TYR A 234 10.21 6.59 -16.80
C TYR A 234 11.42 6.17 -15.99
N ARG A 235 12.58 6.80 -16.25
CA ARG A 235 13.88 6.47 -15.66
C ARG A 235 14.40 7.63 -14.80
N PHE A 236 13.82 7.79 -13.62
CA PHE A 236 14.24 8.81 -12.64
C PHE A 236 15.71 8.65 -12.20
N ASP A 237 16.25 7.44 -12.29
CA ASP A 237 17.65 7.15 -11.96
C ASP A 237 18.67 7.66 -13.01
N TYR A 238 18.21 8.10 -14.19
CA TYR A 238 19.03 8.72 -15.21
C TYR A 238 18.87 10.25 -15.25
N ALA A 239 17.84 10.80 -14.58
CA ALA A 239 17.55 12.23 -14.62
C ALA A 239 18.42 13.00 -13.62
N ASP A 240 19.14 14.02 -14.09
CA ASP A 240 19.85 14.99 -13.26
C ASP A 240 18.95 16.19 -12.91
N MET A 241 17.93 16.46 -13.75
CA MET A 241 16.91 17.50 -13.55
C MET A 241 15.51 16.90 -13.75
N ILE A 242 14.62 17.08 -12.78
CA ILE A 242 13.25 16.59 -12.81
C ILE A 242 12.30 17.77 -12.64
N VAL A 243 11.32 17.90 -13.53
CA VAL A 243 10.19 18.83 -13.39
C VAL A 243 8.90 18.03 -13.46
N SER A 244 8.11 18.13 -12.44
CA SER A 244 6.86 17.37 -12.30
C SER A 244 5.68 18.33 -12.12
N PHE A 245 4.64 18.13 -12.92
CA PHE A 245 3.36 18.81 -12.83
C PHE A 245 2.33 17.87 -12.23
N ASP A 246 2.00 18.05 -10.96
CA ASP A 246 1.00 17.30 -10.19
C ASP A 246 1.12 15.77 -10.27
N SER A 247 2.30 15.24 -10.59
CA SER A 247 2.54 13.80 -10.62
C SER A 247 3.11 13.35 -9.28
N ASP A 248 2.30 12.64 -8.48
CA ASP A 248 2.74 12.07 -7.19
C ASP A 248 3.47 10.73 -7.40
N PHE A 249 4.59 10.75 -8.13
CA PHE A 249 5.35 9.55 -8.52
C PHE A 249 6.03 8.83 -7.35
N LEU A 250 6.15 9.46 -6.18
CA LEU A 250 6.59 8.82 -4.93
C LEU A 250 5.43 8.28 -4.10
N GLY A 251 4.18 8.71 -4.40
CA GLY A 251 2.98 8.31 -3.67
C GLY A 251 2.14 7.28 -4.41
N THR A 252 1.48 7.70 -5.49
CA THR A 252 0.43 6.92 -6.16
C THR A 252 0.56 6.82 -7.69
N TRP A 253 1.33 7.71 -8.33
CA TRP A 253 1.38 7.76 -9.78
C TRP A 253 2.16 6.60 -10.40
N LEU A 254 1.51 5.83 -11.27
CA LEU A 254 2.02 4.68 -12.05
C LEU A 254 2.64 3.57 -11.17
N MET A 255 3.97 3.55 -11.01
CA MET A 255 4.71 2.49 -10.30
C MET A 255 5.57 3.07 -9.16
N PRO A 256 4.97 3.56 -8.07
CA PRO A 256 5.67 4.32 -7.03
C PRO A 256 6.83 3.53 -6.38
N VAL A 257 6.73 2.20 -6.22
CA VAL A 257 7.82 1.38 -5.64
C VAL A 257 9.09 1.45 -6.50
N GLU A 258 8.95 1.32 -7.83
CA GLU A 258 10.07 1.48 -8.77
C GLU A 258 10.58 2.92 -8.79
N HIS A 259 9.67 3.89 -8.87
CA HIS A 259 10.03 5.31 -8.96
C HIS A 259 10.77 5.80 -7.70
N ILE A 260 10.35 5.39 -6.49
CA ILE A 260 11.05 5.68 -5.24
C ILE A 260 12.49 5.14 -5.32
N ARG A 261 12.67 3.90 -5.77
CA ARG A 261 14.00 3.30 -5.89
C ARG A 261 14.89 4.04 -6.86
N GLN A 262 14.37 4.39 -8.02
CA GLN A 262 15.10 5.15 -9.05
C GLN A 262 15.43 6.56 -8.58
N TYR A 263 14.46 7.28 -8.02
CA TYR A 263 14.63 8.65 -7.51
C TYR A 263 15.70 8.72 -6.43
N THR A 264 15.61 7.84 -5.43
CA THR A 264 16.54 7.85 -4.29
C THR A 264 17.96 7.43 -4.69
N LYS A 265 18.13 6.57 -5.70
CA LYS A 265 19.44 6.19 -6.23
C LYS A 265 20.24 7.40 -6.69
N LYS A 266 19.60 8.40 -7.34
CA LYS A 266 20.23 9.64 -7.80
C LYS A 266 20.41 10.70 -6.69
N ARG A 267 19.77 10.50 -5.54
CA ARG A 267 19.81 11.44 -4.42
C ARG A 267 20.63 10.94 -3.24
N LYS A 268 21.07 9.68 -3.29
CA LYS A 268 21.90 9.08 -2.23
C LYS A 268 23.32 9.63 -2.30
N LEU A 269 23.75 10.29 -1.23
CA LEU A 269 25.12 10.76 -1.02
C LEU A 269 25.90 9.67 -0.29
N CYS A 270 26.97 9.19 -0.90
CA CYS A 270 27.89 8.23 -0.30
C CYS A 270 29.33 8.67 -0.57
N ASN A 271 30.32 8.02 0.06
CA ASN A 271 31.73 8.38 -0.06
C ASN A 271 32.15 8.55 -1.53
N GLY A 272 32.52 9.78 -1.90
CA GLY A 272 32.93 10.17 -3.25
C GLY A 272 31.81 10.64 -4.19
N ASN A 273 30.52 10.43 -3.88
CA ASN A 273 29.41 11.00 -4.67
C ASN A 273 28.80 12.19 -3.93
N THR A 274 29.02 13.39 -4.47
CA THR A 274 28.46 14.67 -4.00
C THR A 274 27.47 15.27 -4.99
N SER A 275 27.07 14.52 -6.04
CA SER A 275 26.06 14.98 -6.99
C SER A 275 24.68 14.43 -6.62
N MET A 276 23.67 15.25 -6.80
CA MET A 276 22.28 14.91 -6.49
C MET A 276 21.38 15.52 -7.56
N SER A 277 20.37 14.77 -8.04
CA SER A 277 19.37 15.30 -8.96
C SER A 277 18.66 16.51 -8.36
N HIS A 278 18.28 17.48 -9.21
CA HIS A 278 17.46 18.61 -8.80
C HIS A 278 16.00 18.36 -9.20
N HIS A 279 15.08 18.53 -8.26
CA HIS A 279 13.66 18.23 -8.44
C HIS A 279 12.80 19.45 -8.15
N ILE A 280 12.02 19.86 -9.16
CA ILE A 280 11.00 20.91 -9.06
C ILE A 280 9.63 20.27 -9.18
N GLN A 281 8.77 20.51 -8.19
CA GLN A 281 7.38 20.06 -8.19
C GLN A 281 6.43 21.24 -8.31
N ILE A 282 5.54 21.21 -9.30
CA ILE A 282 4.49 22.21 -9.53
C ILE A 282 3.16 21.49 -9.27
N GLU A 283 2.46 21.86 -8.22
CA GLU A 283 1.25 21.13 -7.77
C GLU A 283 0.33 22.02 -6.94
N SER A 284 -0.93 21.62 -6.82
CA SER A 284 -1.91 22.36 -6.00
C SER A 284 -1.95 21.84 -4.55
N ARG A 285 -2.01 20.53 -4.36
CA ARG A 285 -1.95 19.88 -3.04
C ARG A 285 -0.50 19.56 -2.68
N LEU A 286 -0.13 19.73 -1.41
CA LEU A 286 1.15 19.22 -0.93
C LEU A 286 1.14 17.70 -0.91
N SER A 287 1.71 17.10 -1.96
CA SER A 287 1.82 15.64 -2.14
C SER A 287 3.05 15.07 -1.43
N LEU A 288 3.15 13.70 -1.40
CA LEU A 288 4.38 13.06 -0.93
C LEU A 288 5.57 13.41 -1.83
N THR A 289 5.36 13.53 -3.12
CA THR A 289 6.38 13.94 -4.09
C THR A 289 6.82 15.38 -3.86
N GLY A 290 5.86 16.31 -3.71
CA GLY A 290 6.17 17.71 -3.42
C GLY A 290 6.86 17.91 -2.06
N SER A 291 6.52 17.10 -1.07
CA SER A 291 7.20 17.10 0.23
C SER A 291 8.68 16.70 0.17
N ASN A 292 9.12 16.05 -0.92
CA ASN A 292 10.50 15.62 -1.15
C ASN A 292 11.22 16.46 -2.24
N ALA A 293 10.55 17.43 -2.85
CA ALA A 293 11.14 18.30 -3.87
C ALA A 293 12.19 19.26 -3.28
N ASP A 294 13.11 19.72 -4.14
CA ASP A 294 14.08 20.76 -3.80
C ASP A 294 13.47 22.16 -3.94
N LYS A 295 12.61 22.34 -4.94
CA LYS A 295 11.77 23.53 -5.12
C LYS A 295 10.33 23.08 -5.37
N ARG A 296 9.39 23.62 -4.62
CA ARG A 296 7.97 23.43 -4.85
C ARG A 296 7.32 24.75 -5.27
N ILE A 297 6.39 24.71 -6.22
CA ILE A 297 5.64 25.88 -6.70
C ILE A 297 4.15 25.53 -6.55
N PRO A 298 3.47 26.06 -5.53
CA PRO A 298 2.04 25.85 -5.35
C PRO A 298 1.25 26.70 -6.37
N VAL A 299 0.40 26.03 -7.16
CA VAL A 299 -0.43 26.65 -8.19
C VAL A 299 -1.80 26.01 -8.25
N LYS A 300 -2.80 26.71 -8.78
CA LYS A 300 -4.11 26.11 -9.04
C LYS A 300 -4.02 25.03 -10.13
N PRO A 301 -4.89 24.01 -10.11
CA PRO A 301 -4.94 23.04 -11.20
C PRO A 301 -5.13 23.66 -12.58
N SER A 302 -6.00 24.64 -12.73
CA SER A 302 -6.27 25.34 -14.00
C SER A 302 -5.04 26.12 -14.52
N GLU A 303 -4.19 26.63 -13.63
CA GLU A 303 -2.98 27.38 -14.00
C GLU A 303 -1.86 26.48 -14.55
N GLN A 304 -1.87 25.19 -14.19
CA GLN A 304 -0.82 24.25 -14.60
C GLN A 304 -0.74 24.11 -16.13
N ASN A 305 -1.89 24.08 -16.80
CA ASN A 305 -1.97 23.97 -18.26
C ASN A 305 -1.26 25.12 -18.95
N LEU A 306 -1.48 26.35 -18.46
CA LEU A 306 -0.80 27.53 -18.97
C LEU A 306 0.72 27.49 -18.74
N LEU A 307 1.16 27.05 -17.55
CA LEU A 307 2.59 26.93 -17.24
C LEU A 307 3.29 25.88 -18.11
N ILE A 308 2.62 24.78 -18.45
CA ILE A 308 3.13 23.75 -19.38
C ILE A 308 3.27 24.33 -20.79
N ALA A 309 2.28 25.07 -21.26
CA ALA A 309 2.35 25.75 -22.56
C ALA A 309 3.47 26.81 -22.61
N GLN A 310 3.64 27.60 -21.55
CA GLN A 310 4.75 28.56 -21.42
C GLN A 310 6.11 27.87 -21.43
N LEU A 311 6.26 26.77 -20.68
CA LEU A 311 7.48 25.97 -20.64
C LEU A 311 7.85 25.44 -22.03
N TYR A 312 6.86 24.93 -22.76
CA TYR A 312 7.08 24.45 -24.12
C TYR A 312 7.58 25.59 -25.05
N ASN A 313 6.95 26.75 -25.00
CA ASN A 313 7.39 27.91 -25.81
C ASN A 313 8.82 28.34 -25.48
N GLU A 314 9.18 28.38 -24.19
CA GLU A 314 10.56 28.74 -23.80
C GLU A 314 11.58 27.69 -24.26
N ILE A 315 11.23 26.38 -24.20
CA ILE A 315 12.10 25.32 -24.73
C ILE A 315 12.28 25.42 -26.26
N ILE A 316 11.20 25.69 -27.00
CA ILE A 316 11.27 25.87 -28.47
C ILE A 316 12.14 27.09 -28.82
N LYS A 317 12.00 28.20 -28.11
CA LYS A 317 12.81 29.39 -28.25
C LYS A 317 14.29 29.07 -28.03
N LEU A 318 14.63 28.28 -27.01
CA LEU A 318 16.01 27.83 -26.79
C LEU A 318 16.49 26.87 -27.90
N ALA A 319 15.59 26.14 -28.55
CA ALA A 319 15.88 25.32 -29.72
C ALA A 319 16.05 26.13 -31.02
N GLY A 320 15.87 27.45 -31.00
CA GLY A 320 15.96 28.32 -32.18
C GLY A 320 14.78 28.17 -33.14
N LYS A 321 13.62 27.70 -32.68
CA LYS A 321 12.40 27.51 -33.49
C LYS A 321 11.41 28.67 -33.22
N GLU A 322 10.45 28.86 -34.12
CA GLU A 322 9.38 29.83 -33.94
C GLU A 322 8.40 29.37 -32.85
N ILE A 323 8.01 30.33 -31.98
CA ILE A 323 7.01 30.09 -30.95
C ILE A 323 5.59 30.04 -31.55
N TYR A 324 4.73 29.21 -30.96
CA TYR A 324 3.38 29.01 -31.52
C TYR A 324 2.36 30.08 -31.10
N SER A 325 2.54 30.70 -29.93
CA SER A 325 1.69 31.77 -29.44
C SER A 325 2.47 32.69 -28.49
N VAL A 326 2.10 33.99 -28.46
CA VAL A 326 2.68 34.92 -27.50
C VAL A 326 1.94 34.76 -26.17
N LEU A 327 2.64 34.22 -25.17
CA LEU A 327 2.15 34.06 -23.80
C LEU A 327 2.85 35.08 -22.90
N GLU A 328 2.22 35.40 -21.77
CA GLU A 328 2.83 36.25 -20.75
C GLU A 328 4.13 35.64 -20.25
N ASN A 329 5.12 36.50 -19.97
CA ASN A 329 6.42 36.07 -19.47
C ASN A 329 6.30 35.63 -18.00
N ASN A 330 6.74 34.40 -17.71
CA ASN A 330 6.89 33.89 -16.36
C ASN A 330 8.40 33.66 -16.10
N THR A 331 8.97 34.41 -15.17
CA THR A 331 10.42 34.34 -14.87
C THR A 331 10.85 33.01 -14.30
N ASP A 332 10.00 32.36 -13.48
CA ASP A 332 10.26 31.02 -12.94
C ASP A 332 10.29 29.98 -14.06
N ILE A 333 9.33 30.01 -14.97
CA ILE A 333 9.26 29.07 -16.11
C ILE A 333 10.45 29.30 -17.07
N GLN A 334 10.87 30.55 -17.30
CA GLN A 334 12.06 30.85 -18.10
C GLN A 334 13.34 30.27 -17.47
N GLN A 335 13.46 30.35 -16.15
CA GLN A 335 14.61 29.75 -15.44
C GLN A 335 14.56 28.23 -15.50
N ILE A 336 13.39 27.65 -15.29
CA ILE A 336 13.17 26.18 -15.39
C ILE A 336 13.52 25.68 -16.79
N ALA A 337 13.11 26.41 -17.85
CA ALA A 337 13.42 26.04 -19.22
C ALA A 337 14.95 26.05 -19.48
N LYS A 338 15.66 27.07 -19.00
CA LYS A 338 17.14 27.15 -19.11
C LYS A 338 17.82 26.00 -18.36
N ASP A 339 17.34 25.68 -17.16
CA ASP A 339 17.87 24.58 -16.34
C ASP A 339 17.65 23.23 -17.04
N LEU A 340 16.46 22.96 -17.55
CA LEU A 340 16.15 21.76 -18.33
C LEU A 340 17.03 21.68 -19.60
N TRP A 341 17.19 22.79 -20.33
CA TRP A 341 18.00 22.83 -21.53
C TRP A 341 19.49 22.56 -21.27
N SER A 342 20.00 22.98 -20.11
CA SER A 342 21.38 22.71 -19.71
C SER A 342 21.61 21.24 -19.35
N HIS A 343 20.54 20.49 -19.08
CA HIS A 343 20.54 19.03 -18.77
C HIS A 343 19.92 18.18 -19.89
N LYS A 344 20.01 18.66 -21.13
CA LYS A 344 19.47 17.94 -22.30
C LYS A 344 19.96 16.50 -22.37
N GLY A 345 19.04 15.54 -22.63
CA GLY A 345 19.29 14.09 -22.57
C GLY A 345 19.41 13.49 -21.16
N LYS A 346 19.40 14.33 -20.12
CA LYS A 346 19.46 13.93 -18.70
C LYS A 346 18.41 14.65 -17.84
N SER A 347 17.44 15.29 -18.47
CA SER A 347 16.29 15.88 -17.82
C SER A 347 15.06 14.95 -17.93
N LEU A 348 14.02 15.26 -17.16
CA LEU A 348 12.77 14.52 -17.22
C LEU A 348 11.63 15.47 -16.84
N VAL A 349 10.65 15.61 -17.74
CA VAL A 349 9.41 16.35 -17.47
C VAL A 349 8.25 15.37 -17.43
N VAL A 350 7.45 15.41 -16.36
CA VAL A 350 6.28 14.52 -16.16
C VAL A 350 5.06 15.32 -15.75
N SER A 351 3.86 14.80 -16.08
CA SER A 351 2.59 15.38 -15.65
C SER A 351 1.63 14.29 -15.18
N GLY A 352 0.91 14.56 -14.11
CA GLY A 352 -0.19 13.72 -13.59
C GLY A 352 -1.54 13.98 -14.26
N SER A 353 -1.61 14.95 -15.22
CA SER A 353 -2.85 15.35 -15.87
C SER A 353 -3.49 14.21 -16.68
N LYS A 354 -4.81 14.15 -16.64
CA LYS A 354 -5.67 13.25 -17.43
C LYS A 354 -6.08 13.85 -18.78
N ASP A 355 -5.65 15.09 -19.09
CA ASP A 355 -5.86 15.72 -20.40
C ASP A 355 -4.81 15.24 -21.42
N THR A 356 -5.30 14.59 -22.49
CA THR A 356 -4.44 14.13 -23.59
C THR A 356 -3.62 15.26 -24.23
N ASN A 357 -4.15 16.48 -24.32
CA ASN A 357 -3.43 17.63 -24.90
C ASN A 357 -2.24 18.05 -24.03
N VAL A 358 -2.40 18.01 -22.72
CA VAL A 358 -1.29 18.24 -21.76
C VAL A 358 -0.19 17.20 -21.98
N GLN A 359 -0.54 15.93 -22.06
CA GLN A 359 0.43 14.85 -22.25
C GLN A 359 1.15 14.93 -23.61
N VAL A 360 0.46 15.39 -24.66
CA VAL A 360 1.07 15.66 -25.98
C VAL A 360 2.13 16.76 -25.88
N ILE A 361 1.85 17.87 -25.18
CA ILE A 361 2.83 18.96 -25.00
C ILE A 361 4.01 18.50 -24.13
N VAL A 362 3.77 17.73 -23.07
CA VAL A 362 4.83 17.15 -22.23
C VAL A 362 5.73 16.20 -23.04
N ASN A 363 5.14 15.38 -23.93
CA ASN A 363 5.90 14.56 -24.87
C ASN A 363 6.77 15.40 -25.80
N ALA A 364 6.23 16.51 -26.32
CA ALA A 364 6.98 17.41 -27.19
C ALA A 364 8.13 18.11 -26.44
N ILE A 365 7.92 18.56 -25.19
CA ILE A 365 8.99 19.10 -24.34
C ILE A 365 10.11 18.07 -24.17
N ASN A 366 9.79 16.85 -23.79
CA ASN A 366 10.79 15.79 -23.61
C ASN A 366 11.50 15.41 -24.91
N PHE A 367 10.82 15.51 -26.04
CA PHE A 367 11.42 15.27 -27.35
C PHE A 367 12.47 16.38 -27.69
N GLU A 368 12.14 17.65 -27.54
CA GLU A 368 13.05 18.75 -27.77
C GLU A 368 14.26 18.74 -26.81
N LEU A 369 14.06 18.20 -25.60
CA LEU A 369 15.12 18.02 -24.61
C LEU A 369 15.94 16.74 -24.84
N GLU A 370 15.71 15.96 -25.91
CA GLU A 370 16.40 14.70 -26.22
C GLU A 370 16.33 13.66 -25.10
N ASN A 371 15.26 13.65 -24.33
CA ASN A 371 15.06 12.74 -23.20
C ASN A 371 14.69 11.29 -23.62
N TYR A 372 14.13 11.12 -24.81
CA TYR A 372 13.75 9.80 -25.34
C TYR A 372 15.00 8.96 -25.69
N GLY A 373 14.96 7.70 -25.26
CA GLY A 373 16.12 6.80 -25.33
C GLY A 373 17.03 6.84 -24.10
N SER A 374 16.94 7.89 -23.27
CA SER A 374 17.68 8.07 -22.03
C SER A 374 16.76 7.97 -20.81
N THR A 375 16.16 9.09 -20.39
CA THR A 375 15.27 9.18 -19.21
C THR A 375 13.85 8.73 -19.50
N LEU A 376 13.47 8.61 -20.77
CA LEU A 376 12.18 8.09 -21.25
C LEU A 376 12.37 7.01 -22.31
N ARG A 377 11.63 5.91 -22.20
CA ARG A 377 11.69 4.77 -23.09
C ARG A 377 10.28 4.37 -23.54
N VAL A 378 9.88 4.83 -24.73
CA VAL A 378 8.59 4.46 -25.35
C VAL A 378 8.63 3.07 -26.01
N ASP A 379 9.82 2.52 -26.21
CA ASP A 379 10.05 1.14 -26.66
C ASP A 379 9.99 0.11 -25.52
N LYS A 380 9.99 0.57 -24.26
CA LYS A 380 9.81 -0.23 -23.06
C LYS A 380 8.62 0.34 -22.30
N GLN A 381 7.48 -0.31 -22.45
CA GLN A 381 6.23 0.17 -21.89
C GLN A 381 5.92 -0.44 -20.52
N LEU A 382 5.22 0.30 -19.69
CA LEU A 382 4.51 -0.23 -18.52
C LEU A 382 3.20 -0.84 -19.02
N HIS A 383 2.89 -2.05 -18.59
CA HIS A 383 1.69 -2.78 -18.99
C HIS A 383 0.62 -2.82 -17.91
N THR A 384 0.87 -2.24 -16.75
CA THR A 384 -0.08 -2.20 -15.62
C THR A 384 -1.29 -1.31 -15.89
N PHE A 385 -1.26 -0.49 -16.93
CA PHE A 385 -2.35 0.38 -17.38
C PHE A 385 -2.68 0.10 -18.83
N LYS A 386 -3.92 -0.28 -19.12
CA LYS A 386 -4.42 -0.64 -20.47
C LYS A 386 -5.80 -0.07 -20.76
N ALA A 387 -6.47 0.48 -19.75
CA ALA A 387 -7.83 0.99 -19.90
C ALA A 387 -7.88 2.17 -20.87
N ASN A 388 -9.01 2.28 -21.58
CA ASN A 388 -9.37 3.43 -22.38
C ASN A 388 -10.70 3.97 -21.85
N ASP A 389 -10.73 5.19 -21.36
CA ASP A 389 -11.89 5.77 -20.68
C ASP A 389 -13.10 5.88 -21.61
N SER A 390 -12.89 6.17 -22.90
CA SER A 390 -13.96 6.22 -23.89
C SER A 390 -14.69 4.88 -24.09
N ASP A 391 -14.03 3.74 -23.86
CA ASP A 391 -14.69 2.43 -23.92
C ASP A 391 -15.67 2.23 -22.76
N MET A 392 -15.35 2.71 -21.56
CA MET A 392 -16.26 2.65 -20.41
C MET A 392 -17.49 3.54 -20.63
N ASP A 393 -17.32 4.74 -21.16
CA ASP A 393 -18.43 5.63 -21.56
C ASP A 393 -19.34 4.97 -22.58
N GLN A 394 -18.77 4.25 -23.55
CA GLN A 394 -19.53 3.51 -24.54
C GLN A 394 -20.31 2.34 -23.91
N VAL A 395 -19.73 1.64 -22.93
CA VAL A 395 -20.45 0.59 -22.17
C VAL A 395 -21.68 1.17 -21.50
N LEU A 396 -21.56 2.30 -20.80
CA LEU A 396 -22.71 2.94 -20.15
C LEU A 396 -23.79 3.38 -21.16
N LYS A 397 -23.40 3.92 -22.33
CA LYS A 397 -24.32 4.26 -23.40
C LYS A 397 -25.05 3.03 -23.95
N ASP A 398 -24.34 1.92 -24.18
CA ASP A 398 -24.93 0.66 -24.68
C ASP A 398 -25.85 0.02 -23.63
N MET A 399 -25.55 0.15 -22.32
CA MET A 399 -26.45 -0.26 -21.23
C MET A 399 -27.74 0.56 -21.21
N LYS A 400 -27.62 1.90 -21.25
CA LYS A 400 -28.79 2.82 -21.24
C LYS A 400 -29.71 2.63 -22.44
N SER A 401 -29.15 2.36 -23.62
CA SER A 401 -29.92 2.11 -24.84
C SER A 401 -30.53 0.71 -24.90
N GLY A 402 -30.24 -0.18 -23.98
CA GLY A 402 -30.70 -1.58 -23.99
C GLY A 402 -30.03 -2.47 -25.06
N LYS A 403 -28.95 -2.00 -25.68
CA LYS A 403 -28.14 -2.76 -26.66
C LYS A 403 -27.31 -3.83 -25.96
N LEU A 404 -26.78 -3.53 -24.77
CA LEU A 404 -26.05 -4.48 -23.95
C LEU A 404 -27.01 -5.37 -23.17
N LYS A 405 -26.93 -6.69 -23.36
CA LYS A 405 -27.79 -7.70 -22.72
C LYS A 405 -27.10 -8.52 -21.66
N GLY A 406 -25.78 -8.57 -21.67
CA GLY A 406 -25.00 -9.30 -20.69
C GLY A 406 -23.75 -8.55 -20.24
N ILE A 407 -23.39 -8.69 -18.96
CA ILE A 407 -22.16 -8.15 -18.39
C ILE A 407 -21.52 -9.18 -17.47
N ILE A 408 -20.21 -9.39 -17.65
CA ILE A 408 -19.35 -10.18 -16.76
C ILE A 408 -18.31 -9.21 -16.19
N SER A 409 -18.26 -9.03 -14.88
CA SER A 409 -17.28 -8.14 -14.22
C SER A 409 -16.18 -8.93 -13.49
N TYR A 410 -14.93 -8.46 -13.60
CA TYR A 410 -13.79 -9.04 -12.91
C TYR A 410 -12.86 -7.95 -12.35
N GLY A 411 -12.75 -7.89 -11.02
CA GLY A 411 -11.83 -7.00 -10.32
C GLY A 411 -12.11 -5.49 -10.47
N VAL A 412 -13.37 -5.10 -10.72
CA VAL A 412 -13.82 -3.71 -10.94
C VAL A 412 -15.03 -3.35 -10.10
N ASN A 413 -15.16 -2.06 -9.75
CA ASN A 413 -16.29 -1.57 -8.96
C ASN A 413 -16.87 -0.24 -9.47
N PRO A 414 -17.32 -0.16 -10.74
CA PRO A 414 -17.77 1.10 -11.34
C PRO A 414 -19.01 1.74 -10.68
N VAL A 415 -19.77 1.00 -9.89
CA VAL A 415 -20.85 1.59 -9.08
C VAL A 415 -20.30 2.53 -8.02
N PHE A 416 -19.08 2.29 -7.53
CA PHE A 416 -18.43 3.09 -6.49
C PHE A 416 -17.43 4.10 -7.05
N ASP A 417 -16.54 3.68 -7.97
CA ASP A 417 -15.36 4.42 -8.37
C ASP A 417 -15.48 5.13 -9.73
N TYR A 418 -16.54 4.84 -10.50
CA TYR A 418 -16.79 5.56 -11.75
C TYR A 418 -17.58 6.85 -11.48
N GLN A 419 -17.23 7.93 -12.15
CA GLN A 419 -17.87 9.24 -11.99
C GLN A 419 -19.41 9.20 -12.19
N GLN A 420 -19.88 8.42 -13.17
CA GLN A 420 -21.31 8.16 -13.42
C GLN A 420 -21.80 6.87 -12.75
N GLY A 421 -21.26 6.53 -11.57
CA GLY A 421 -21.53 5.27 -10.86
C GLY A 421 -23.02 5.06 -10.53
N LYS A 422 -23.76 6.13 -10.21
CA LYS A 422 -25.21 6.07 -10.00
C LYS A 422 -25.96 5.65 -11.26
N GLU A 423 -25.62 6.26 -12.40
CA GLU A 423 -26.23 5.95 -13.69
C GLU A 423 -25.89 4.55 -14.14
N PHE A 424 -24.62 4.13 -13.89
CA PHE A 424 -24.18 2.77 -14.14
C PHE A 424 -24.97 1.77 -13.28
N SER A 425 -25.16 2.06 -11.99
CA SER A 425 -25.97 1.24 -11.08
C SER A 425 -27.41 1.06 -11.59
N ASP A 426 -28.06 2.16 -12.02
CA ASP A 426 -29.44 2.12 -12.49
C ASP A 426 -29.58 1.39 -13.85
N ALA A 427 -28.55 1.46 -14.69
CA ALA A 427 -28.50 0.71 -15.94
C ALA A 427 -28.19 -0.78 -15.70
N LEU A 428 -27.30 -1.11 -14.76
CA LEU A 428 -26.93 -2.49 -14.40
C LEU A 428 -28.12 -3.33 -13.94
N LYS A 429 -29.03 -2.74 -13.15
CA LYS A 429 -30.25 -3.40 -12.68
C LYS A 429 -31.20 -3.85 -13.81
N LYS A 430 -31.01 -3.33 -15.05
CA LYS A 430 -31.85 -3.65 -16.22
C LYS A 430 -31.18 -4.68 -17.15
N ILE A 431 -29.97 -5.13 -16.84
CA ILE A 431 -29.24 -6.12 -17.63
C ILE A 431 -29.79 -7.52 -17.34
N ASP A 432 -30.12 -8.27 -18.39
CA ASP A 432 -30.72 -9.60 -18.29
C ASP A 432 -29.77 -10.62 -17.69
N PHE A 433 -28.49 -10.63 -18.12
CA PHE A 433 -27.44 -11.52 -17.65
C PHE A 433 -26.30 -10.73 -17.00
N SER A 434 -26.14 -10.84 -15.69
CA SER A 434 -25.07 -10.19 -14.95
C SER A 434 -24.33 -11.18 -14.04
N LEU A 435 -23.00 -11.28 -14.21
CA LEU A 435 -22.13 -12.23 -13.51
C LEU A 435 -20.94 -11.49 -12.91
N ALA A 436 -20.81 -11.54 -11.59
CA ALA A 436 -19.66 -11.03 -10.86
C ALA A 436 -18.61 -12.13 -10.66
N MET A 437 -17.35 -11.79 -10.88
CA MET A 437 -16.19 -12.64 -10.61
C MET A 437 -15.22 -11.87 -9.73
N ASP A 438 -15.41 -11.93 -8.42
CA ASP A 438 -14.61 -11.15 -7.46
C ASP A 438 -14.35 -11.96 -6.18
N GLU A 439 -13.31 -11.59 -5.44
CA GLU A 439 -12.95 -12.25 -4.17
C GLU A 439 -13.75 -11.73 -2.97
N VAL A 440 -14.15 -10.44 -3.02
CA VAL A 440 -14.81 -9.73 -1.92
C VAL A 440 -16.07 -9.00 -2.40
N PRO A 441 -17.06 -8.79 -1.50
CA PRO A 441 -18.22 -7.96 -1.82
C PRO A 441 -17.82 -6.53 -2.16
N ASN A 442 -18.48 -5.98 -3.19
CA ASN A 442 -18.39 -4.56 -3.54
C ASN A 442 -19.75 -4.06 -4.07
N GLU A 443 -19.87 -2.75 -4.28
CA GLU A 443 -21.13 -2.10 -4.66
C GLU A 443 -21.65 -2.61 -6.01
N THR A 444 -20.76 -2.95 -6.94
CA THR A 444 -21.11 -3.52 -8.25
C THR A 444 -21.56 -4.97 -8.13
N THR A 445 -20.78 -5.80 -7.42
CA THR A 445 -21.11 -7.23 -7.26
C THR A 445 -22.41 -7.45 -6.50
N ALA A 446 -22.76 -6.55 -5.59
CA ALA A 446 -24.03 -6.61 -4.83
C ALA A 446 -25.28 -6.44 -5.70
N LEU A 447 -25.15 -5.87 -6.90
CA LEU A 447 -26.23 -5.66 -7.85
C LEU A 447 -26.34 -6.75 -8.91
N MET A 448 -25.36 -7.65 -8.98
CA MET A 448 -25.32 -8.70 -10.01
C MET A 448 -26.08 -9.94 -9.59
N SER A 449 -26.68 -10.60 -10.58
CA SER A 449 -27.57 -11.74 -10.36
C SER A 449 -26.85 -13.05 -10.05
N LEU A 450 -25.65 -13.24 -10.62
CA LEU A 450 -24.80 -14.40 -10.46
C LEU A 450 -23.43 -14.00 -9.88
N LEU A 451 -22.87 -14.88 -9.06
CA LEU A 451 -21.52 -14.73 -8.48
C LEU A 451 -20.75 -16.02 -8.68
N ALA A 452 -19.59 -15.92 -9.36
CA ALA A 452 -18.53 -16.92 -9.42
C ALA A 452 -17.34 -16.39 -8.60
N PRO A 453 -17.18 -16.77 -7.33
CA PRO A 453 -16.19 -16.19 -6.44
C PRO A 453 -14.77 -16.55 -6.87
N ASP A 454 -13.90 -15.53 -6.97
CA ASP A 454 -12.49 -15.70 -7.33
C ASP A 454 -11.64 -16.08 -6.10
N ASN A 455 -10.48 -16.67 -6.36
CA ASN A 455 -9.48 -16.96 -5.35
C ASN A 455 -8.72 -15.68 -4.97
N HIS A 456 -8.19 -15.64 -3.77
CA HIS A 456 -7.18 -14.65 -3.41
C HIS A 456 -5.85 -14.91 -4.15
N PHE A 457 -5.05 -13.88 -4.42
CA PHE A 457 -3.79 -14.05 -5.16
C PHE A 457 -2.81 -15.03 -4.49
N LEU A 458 -2.81 -15.14 -3.15
CA LEU A 458 -2.00 -16.13 -2.41
C LEU A 458 -2.49 -17.58 -2.56
N GLU A 459 -3.65 -17.78 -3.17
CA GLU A 459 -4.29 -19.08 -3.46
C GLU A 459 -4.20 -19.45 -4.96
N SER A 460 -3.58 -18.59 -5.79
CA SER A 460 -3.74 -18.58 -7.25
C SER A 460 -2.42 -18.77 -8.00
N TRP A 461 -2.49 -19.43 -9.15
CA TRP A 461 -1.43 -19.42 -10.15
C TRP A 461 -1.69 -18.31 -11.17
N ASN A 462 -0.66 -17.56 -11.56
CA ASN A 462 -0.71 -16.64 -12.69
C ASN A 462 0.70 -16.28 -13.18
N ASP A 463 0.78 -15.47 -14.24
CA ASP A 463 1.98 -14.82 -14.72
C ASP A 463 1.72 -13.34 -15.01
N PHE A 464 2.76 -12.53 -15.08
CA PHE A 464 2.63 -11.09 -15.36
C PHE A 464 3.79 -10.60 -16.21
N GLU A 465 3.51 -9.61 -17.05
CA GLU A 465 4.48 -8.77 -17.73
C GLU A 465 4.17 -7.30 -17.37
N PRO A 466 4.56 -6.83 -16.16
CA PRO A 466 4.28 -5.45 -15.74
C PRO A 466 4.99 -4.41 -16.60
N LYS A 467 6.05 -4.82 -17.28
CA LYS A 467 6.90 -3.99 -18.13
C LYS A 467 7.48 -4.84 -19.25
N THR A 468 7.64 -4.27 -20.43
CA THR A 468 8.14 -4.97 -21.62
C THR A 468 9.37 -5.83 -21.33
N ASN A 469 9.28 -7.13 -21.60
CA ASN A 469 10.31 -8.15 -21.36
C ASN A 469 10.69 -8.31 -19.87
N ARG A 470 9.77 -8.02 -18.94
CA ARG A 470 9.91 -8.28 -17.52
C ARG A 470 8.77 -9.20 -17.09
N TYR A 471 9.05 -10.49 -17.01
CA TYR A 471 8.05 -11.50 -16.69
C TYR A 471 8.19 -11.94 -15.23
N SER A 472 7.07 -12.27 -14.60
CA SER A 472 7.05 -12.87 -13.28
C SER A 472 5.98 -13.94 -13.15
N LEU A 473 6.21 -14.90 -12.24
CA LEU A 473 5.24 -15.92 -11.89
C LEU A 473 4.57 -15.59 -10.57
N MET A 474 3.29 -15.92 -10.47
CA MET A 474 2.54 -15.96 -9.22
C MET A 474 2.26 -17.42 -8.92
N GLN A 475 2.82 -17.90 -7.79
CA GLN A 475 2.52 -19.23 -7.27
C GLN A 475 1.80 -19.12 -5.94
N PRO A 476 0.83 -20.01 -5.64
CA PRO A 476 0.11 -19.97 -4.39
C PRO A 476 0.99 -20.35 -3.19
N GLY A 477 0.81 -19.67 -2.07
CA GLY A 477 1.38 -20.03 -0.78
C GLY A 477 0.49 -20.93 0.07
N ILE A 478 -0.77 -21.10 -0.34
CA ILE A 478 -1.78 -21.90 0.36
C ILE A 478 -2.84 -22.37 -0.64
N ARG A 479 -3.56 -23.45 -0.32
CA ARG A 479 -4.75 -23.87 -1.06
C ARG A 479 -5.91 -22.92 -0.77
N PRO A 480 -6.92 -22.81 -1.67
CA PRO A 480 -8.11 -22.01 -1.43
C PRO A 480 -8.75 -22.33 -0.07
N LEU A 481 -9.00 -21.26 0.72
CA LEU A 481 -9.62 -21.38 2.04
C LEU A 481 -11.14 -21.62 1.94
N PHE A 482 -11.73 -21.24 0.82
CA PHE A 482 -13.15 -21.35 0.55
C PHE A 482 -13.43 -22.11 -0.74
N ASP A 483 -14.69 -22.39 -1.01
CA ASP A 483 -15.15 -22.99 -2.27
C ASP A 483 -15.19 -21.95 -3.40
N THR A 484 -13.99 -21.51 -3.80
CA THR A 484 -13.73 -20.48 -4.82
C THR A 484 -12.95 -21.09 -5.99
N ARG A 485 -12.98 -20.43 -7.15
CA ARG A 485 -12.27 -20.86 -8.35
C ARG A 485 -11.74 -19.68 -9.14
N GLN A 486 -10.47 -19.75 -9.56
CA GLN A 486 -9.83 -18.69 -10.33
C GLN A 486 -10.64 -18.28 -11.56
N PHE A 487 -10.63 -16.98 -11.85
CA PHE A 487 -11.25 -16.38 -13.05
C PHE A 487 -10.90 -17.14 -14.32
N GLN A 488 -9.62 -17.42 -14.54
CA GLN A 488 -9.12 -18.11 -15.75
C GLN A 488 -9.64 -19.54 -15.83
N SER A 489 -9.66 -20.27 -14.72
CA SER A 489 -10.21 -21.63 -14.65
C SER A 489 -11.70 -21.66 -14.95
N SER A 490 -12.44 -20.62 -14.55
CA SER A 490 -13.87 -20.48 -14.85
C SER A 490 -14.10 -20.25 -16.35
N LEU A 491 -13.33 -19.36 -16.98
CA LEU A 491 -13.41 -19.15 -18.43
C LEU A 491 -13.09 -20.44 -19.22
N LEU A 492 -12.03 -21.17 -18.83
CA LEU A 492 -11.66 -22.45 -19.45
C LEU A 492 -12.78 -23.49 -19.31
N SER A 493 -13.36 -23.60 -18.12
CA SER A 493 -14.51 -24.50 -17.88
C SER A 493 -15.71 -24.17 -18.76
N TRP A 494 -16.02 -22.87 -18.93
CA TRP A 494 -17.16 -22.44 -19.78
C TRP A 494 -16.88 -22.64 -21.27
N MET A 495 -15.63 -22.67 -21.67
CA MET A 495 -15.22 -23.07 -23.04
C MET A 495 -15.25 -24.58 -23.24
N GLY A 496 -15.32 -25.41 -22.17
CA GLY A 496 -15.18 -26.84 -22.23
C GLY A 496 -13.75 -27.34 -22.38
N GLU A 497 -12.75 -26.48 -22.06
CA GLU A 497 -11.32 -26.82 -22.04
C GLU A 497 -10.91 -27.35 -20.63
N ASP A 498 -9.67 -27.89 -20.52
CA ASP A 498 -9.09 -28.25 -19.23
C ASP A 498 -9.02 -27.01 -18.31
N SER A 499 -9.73 -27.04 -17.20
CA SER A 499 -9.81 -25.95 -16.23
C SER A 499 -8.54 -25.78 -15.38
N ASN A 500 -7.53 -26.65 -15.55
CA ASN A 500 -6.24 -26.55 -14.87
C ASN A 500 -5.39 -25.41 -15.46
N TYR A 501 -5.55 -24.23 -14.90
CA TYR A 501 -4.86 -23.04 -15.40
C TYR A 501 -3.33 -23.12 -15.30
N LEU A 502 -2.77 -23.87 -14.34
CA LEU A 502 -1.31 -24.09 -14.26
C LEU A 502 -0.79 -24.81 -15.51
N ASN A 503 -1.50 -25.81 -16.01
CA ASN A 503 -1.14 -26.49 -17.27
C ASN A 503 -1.17 -25.50 -18.44
N PHE A 504 -2.17 -24.62 -18.47
CA PHE A 504 -2.27 -23.58 -19.51
C PHE A 504 -1.07 -22.61 -19.44
N ILE A 505 -0.69 -22.12 -18.25
CA ILE A 505 0.49 -21.26 -18.06
C ILE A 505 1.75 -21.97 -18.55
N LYS A 506 1.99 -23.23 -18.15
CA LYS A 506 3.17 -24.00 -18.57
C LYS A 506 3.25 -24.12 -20.09
N ASN A 507 2.15 -24.47 -20.75
CA ASN A 507 2.10 -24.58 -22.20
C ASN A 507 2.35 -23.23 -22.90
N ASN A 508 1.81 -22.15 -22.36
CA ASN A 508 2.06 -20.80 -22.88
C ASN A 508 3.52 -20.38 -22.70
N TRP A 509 4.12 -20.68 -21.55
CA TRP A 509 5.52 -20.37 -21.26
C TRP A 509 6.48 -21.22 -22.11
N GLU A 510 6.20 -22.49 -22.30
CA GLU A 510 7.00 -23.36 -23.18
C GLU A 510 7.03 -22.84 -24.62
N LYS A 511 5.87 -22.37 -25.10
CA LYS A 511 5.73 -21.88 -26.46
C LYS A 511 6.32 -20.50 -26.71
N ASN A 512 6.12 -19.57 -25.77
CA ASN A 512 6.37 -18.13 -25.98
C ASN A 512 7.55 -17.56 -25.19
N MET A 513 7.82 -18.03 -23.97
CA MET A 513 8.86 -17.48 -23.11
C MET A 513 10.16 -18.30 -23.15
N TYR A 514 10.06 -19.62 -23.15
CA TYR A 514 11.22 -20.50 -23.23
C TYR A 514 12.13 -20.23 -24.45
N PRO A 515 11.62 -19.94 -25.65
CA PRO A 515 12.46 -19.58 -26.79
C PRO A 515 13.24 -18.27 -26.66
N MET A 516 12.89 -17.41 -25.70
CA MET A 516 13.55 -16.11 -25.49
C MET A 516 14.87 -16.23 -24.70
N GLN A 517 15.30 -17.46 -24.35
CA GLN A 517 16.51 -17.72 -23.59
C GLN A 517 17.32 -18.85 -24.20
N ALA A 518 18.63 -18.92 -23.84
CA ALA A 518 19.55 -19.97 -24.28
C ALA A 518 20.32 -20.62 -23.10
N ALA A 519 20.03 -20.19 -21.86
CA ALA A 519 20.77 -20.64 -20.68
C ALA A 519 20.38 -22.05 -20.23
N TYR A 520 19.13 -22.47 -20.47
CA TYR A 520 18.59 -23.73 -19.99
C TYR A 520 18.32 -24.69 -21.17
N PRO A 521 18.79 -25.95 -21.09
CA PRO A 521 18.73 -26.87 -22.22
C PRO A 521 17.33 -27.45 -22.48
N ASN A 522 16.43 -27.41 -21.48
CA ASN A 522 15.06 -27.91 -21.62
C ASN A 522 14.09 -27.07 -20.81
N PHE A 523 12.81 -27.16 -21.17
CA PHE A 523 11.74 -26.39 -20.54
C PHE A 523 11.60 -26.68 -19.04
N THR A 524 11.71 -27.91 -18.60
CA THR A 524 11.54 -28.29 -17.18
C THR A 524 12.57 -27.60 -16.30
N THR A 525 13.84 -27.57 -16.71
CA THR A 525 14.90 -26.87 -15.97
C THR A 525 14.67 -25.36 -15.96
N PHE A 526 14.31 -24.79 -17.11
CA PHE A 526 13.94 -23.37 -17.20
C PHE A 526 12.77 -23.02 -16.28
N TRP A 527 11.69 -23.83 -16.34
CA TRP A 527 10.50 -23.62 -15.51
C TRP A 527 10.82 -23.66 -14.00
N ASN A 528 11.51 -24.71 -13.56
CA ASN A 528 11.85 -24.88 -12.15
C ASN A 528 12.72 -23.75 -11.61
N HIS A 529 13.70 -23.29 -12.41
CA HIS A 529 14.55 -22.17 -12.03
C HIS A 529 13.76 -20.86 -11.98
N THR A 530 12.92 -20.60 -12.97
CA THR A 530 12.06 -19.41 -12.99
C THR A 530 11.06 -19.41 -11.84
N LEU A 531 10.48 -20.57 -11.53
CA LEU A 531 9.58 -20.71 -10.40
C LEU A 531 10.28 -20.43 -9.05
N GLN A 532 11.52 -20.89 -8.91
CA GLN A 532 12.32 -20.62 -7.71
C GLN A 532 12.66 -19.13 -7.57
N GLN A 533 12.97 -18.45 -8.67
CA GLN A 533 13.31 -17.03 -8.66
C GLN A 533 12.08 -16.12 -8.69
N GLY A 534 10.94 -16.58 -9.17
CA GLY A 534 9.69 -15.84 -9.36
C GLY A 534 9.71 -14.86 -10.54
N ILE A 535 10.82 -14.75 -11.27
CA ILE A 535 11.01 -13.79 -12.36
C ILE A 535 11.72 -14.40 -13.57
N PHE A 536 11.47 -13.81 -14.75
CA PHE A 536 12.21 -14.07 -15.96
C PHE A 536 12.41 -12.78 -16.75
N GLU A 537 13.66 -12.38 -16.95
CA GLU A 537 14.05 -11.12 -17.60
C GLU A 537 15.03 -11.42 -18.76
N PRO A 538 14.52 -11.71 -19.96
CA PRO A 538 15.35 -12.02 -21.10
C PRO A 538 16.16 -10.81 -21.56
N SER A 539 17.41 -11.04 -21.96
CA SER A 539 18.29 -10.02 -22.54
C SER A 539 17.94 -9.74 -24.00
N VAL A 540 16.85 -9.00 -24.22
CA VAL A 540 16.44 -8.58 -25.58
C VAL A 540 17.07 -7.22 -25.88
N LYS A 541 17.87 -7.15 -26.96
CA LYS A 541 18.36 -5.86 -27.46
C LYS A 541 17.20 -5.12 -28.11
N SER A 542 16.72 -4.06 -27.47
CA SER A 542 15.79 -3.13 -28.11
C SER A 542 16.57 -2.03 -28.84
N VAL A 543 16.26 -1.83 -30.09
CA VAL A 543 16.73 -0.67 -30.83
C VAL A 543 15.74 0.45 -30.59
N PHE A 544 16.21 1.56 -30.04
CA PHE A 544 15.41 2.77 -29.91
C PHE A 544 15.34 3.42 -31.30
N ASP A 545 14.25 3.21 -32.01
CA ASP A 545 13.90 3.91 -33.23
C ASP A 545 12.50 4.50 -33.06
N THR A 546 12.44 5.75 -32.62
CA THR A 546 11.15 6.41 -32.38
C THR A 546 11.21 7.81 -32.94
N LYS A 547 10.32 8.09 -33.90
CA LYS A 547 10.17 9.40 -34.54
C LYS A 547 8.96 10.10 -33.95
N PHE A 548 9.13 11.36 -33.58
CA PHE A 548 8.00 12.22 -33.21
C PHE A 548 7.26 12.61 -34.49
N SER A 549 5.98 12.29 -34.61
CA SER A 549 5.21 12.39 -35.86
C SER A 549 4.16 13.51 -35.90
N LEU A 550 3.99 14.23 -34.80
CA LEU A 550 2.92 15.21 -34.67
C LEU A 550 3.32 16.54 -35.34
N THR A 551 2.45 17.08 -36.21
CA THR A 551 2.76 18.27 -37.03
C THR A 551 2.00 19.53 -36.60
N ASN A 552 0.86 19.44 -35.92
CA ASN A 552 0.02 20.59 -35.61
C ASN A 552 0.06 20.97 -34.11
N MET A 553 1.26 21.28 -33.60
CA MET A 553 1.47 21.68 -32.19
C MET A 553 0.75 22.95 -31.78
N ASN A 554 0.55 23.88 -32.76
CA ASN A 554 -0.09 25.17 -32.50
C ASN A 554 -1.52 25.03 -31.91
N SER A 555 -2.29 24.04 -32.37
CA SER A 555 -3.61 23.77 -31.87
C SER A 555 -3.60 23.40 -30.38
N PHE A 556 -2.69 22.53 -29.98
CA PHE A 556 -2.55 22.07 -28.59
C PHE A 556 -2.10 23.19 -27.66
N VAL A 557 -1.07 23.94 -28.05
CA VAL A 557 -0.57 25.08 -27.27
C VAL A 557 -1.66 26.14 -27.07
N ASN A 558 -2.39 26.50 -28.13
CA ASN A 558 -3.49 27.46 -28.05
C ASN A 558 -4.66 26.98 -27.20
N GLN A 559 -4.91 25.68 -27.15
CA GLN A 559 -5.95 25.11 -26.31
C GLN A 559 -5.57 25.20 -24.82
N LEU A 560 -4.33 24.85 -24.47
CA LEU A 560 -3.83 24.97 -23.10
C LEU A 560 -3.63 26.44 -22.66
N ALA A 561 -3.33 27.32 -23.59
CA ALA A 561 -3.10 28.75 -23.32
C ALA A 561 -4.38 29.53 -23.07
N LYS A 562 -5.56 28.97 -23.30
CA LYS A 562 -6.83 29.62 -22.95
C LYS A 562 -6.90 29.79 -21.43
N GLN A 563 -6.64 31.01 -20.99
CA GLN A 563 -6.76 31.38 -19.58
C GLN A 563 -8.18 31.13 -19.11
N VAL A 564 -8.31 30.31 -18.11
CA VAL A 564 -9.50 30.28 -17.27
C VAL A 564 -9.27 31.33 -16.19
N ASP A 565 -9.74 32.57 -16.39
CA ASP A 565 -9.73 33.61 -15.34
C ASP A 565 -10.78 33.23 -14.28
N ASN A 566 -10.52 32.14 -13.59
CA ASN A 566 -11.42 31.60 -12.57
C ASN A 566 -10.89 32.06 -11.19
N LYS A 567 -11.61 33.01 -10.59
CA LYS A 567 -11.37 33.47 -9.21
C LYS A 567 -11.94 32.50 -8.17
N ASP A 568 -12.70 31.51 -8.61
CA ASP A 568 -13.44 30.57 -7.74
C ASP A 568 -12.51 29.50 -7.17
N ILE A 569 -13.01 28.77 -6.18
CA ILE A 569 -12.30 27.64 -5.55
C ILE A 569 -12.34 26.45 -6.50
N GLU A 570 -11.20 25.79 -6.68
CA GLU A 570 -11.05 24.57 -7.46
C GLU A 570 -10.89 23.37 -6.53
N LEU A 571 -11.58 22.25 -6.84
CA LEU A 571 -11.48 20.99 -6.12
C LEU A 571 -10.61 20.00 -6.90
N GLN A 572 -9.59 19.46 -6.25
CA GLN A 572 -8.80 18.34 -6.75
C GLN A 572 -9.14 17.04 -6.01
N LEU A 573 -9.39 15.96 -6.76
CA LEU A 573 -9.47 14.62 -6.21
C LEU A 573 -8.13 13.90 -6.36
N TYR A 574 -7.70 13.18 -5.31
CA TYR A 574 -6.44 12.44 -5.35
C TYR A 574 -6.59 11.05 -4.72
N GLU A 575 -5.74 10.10 -5.13
CA GLU A 575 -5.73 8.75 -4.60
C GLU A 575 -5.06 8.69 -3.23
N SER A 576 -5.67 7.98 -2.27
CA SER A 576 -5.07 7.71 -0.96
C SER A 576 -3.87 6.76 -1.09
N ILE A 577 -2.71 7.09 -0.50
CA ILE A 577 -1.53 6.21 -0.46
C ILE A 577 -1.84 4.90 0.28
N ALA A 578 -2.66 4.96 1.33
CA ALA A 578 -3.00 3.79 2.15
C ALA A 578 -3.96 2.84 1.44
N ILE A 579 -5.17 3.28 1.12
CA ILE A 579 -6.25 2.40 0.62
C ILE A 579 -6.46 2.43 -0.89
N GLY A 580 -5.70 3.28 -1.61
CA GLY A 580 -5.78 3.39 -3.05
C GLY A 580 -7.16 3.88 -3.54
N ASP A 581 -7.68 3.21 -4.56
CA ASP A 581 -9.02 3.42 -5.11
C ASP A 581 -10.16 2.84 -4.25
N GLY A 582 -9.86 2.31 -3.08
CA GLY A 582 -10.83 1.70 -2.15
C GLY A 582 -10.99 0.19 -2.28
N LYS A 583 -10.26 -0.49 -3.18
CA LYS A 583 -10.26 -1.97 -3.26
C LYS A 583 -9.73 -2.63 -1.99
N MET A 584 -8.86 -1.95 -1.25
CA MET A 584 -8.29 -2.42 0.01
C MET A 584 -8.87 -1.71 1.25
N ALA A 585 -10.02 -1.05 1.13
CA ALA A 585 -10.64 -0.29 2.22
C ALA A 585 -11.02 -1.14 3.44
N ASN A 586 -11.23 -2.45 3.29
CA ASN A 586 -11.54 -3.35 4.42
C ASN A 586 -10.29 -3.83 5.19
N ASN A 587 -9.09 -3.42 4.77
CA ASN A 587 -7.86 -3.78 5.46
C ASN A 587 -7.60 -2.84 6.65
N PRO A 588 -7.67 -3.32 7.90
CA PRO A 588 -7.56 -2.47 9.08
C PRO A 588 -6.15 -1.87 9.27
N TRP A 589 -5.09 -2.55 8.80
CA TRP A 589 -3.74 -1.99 8.85
C TRP A 589 -3.61 -0.76 7.98
N LEU A 590 -4.27 -0.75 6.80
CA LEU A 590 -4.27 0.39 5.89
C LEU A 590 -5.19 1.51 6.35
N GLN A 591 -6.33 1.18 6.96
CA GLN A 591 -7.22 2.19 7.54
C GLN A 591 -6.56 2.97 8.69
N GLU A 592 -5.76 2.28 9.52
CA GLU A 592 -5.04 2.92 10.64
C GLU A 592 -3.69 3.50 10.22
N MET A 593 -3.23 3.24 9.00
CA MET A 593 -2.00 3.86 8.48
C MET A 593 -2.22 5.36 8.29
N PRO A 594 -1.46 6.22 9.00
CA PRO A 594 -1.61 7.66 8.80
C PRO A 594 -1.14 8.10 7.40
N ASP A 595 -1.87 9.03 6.80
CA ASP A 595 -1.41 9.69 5.59
C ASP A 595 -0.02 10.32 5.85
N PRO A 596 0.93 10.16 4.93
CA PRO A 596 2.30 10.64 5.15
C PRO A 596 2.42 12.14 5.43
N VAL A 597 1.57 12.96 4.86
CA VAL A 597 1.64 14.42 4.96
C VAL A 597 0.77 14.94 6.11
N THR A 598 -0.51 14.58 6.17
CA THR A 598 -1.46 15.11 7.15
C THR A 598 -1.45 14.40 8.50
N LYS A 599 -0.97 13.14 8.53
CA LYS A 599 -0.97 12.25 9.71
C LYS A 599 -2.35 11.83 10.18
N ILE A 600 -3.37 11.97 9.34
CA ILE A 600 -4.73 11.52 9.60
C ILE A 600 -4.90 10.09 9.10
N CYS A 601 -5.71 9.30 9.80
CA CYS A 601 -6.12 7.95 9.44
C CYS A 601 -7.64 7.76 9.63
N TRP A 602 -8.20 6.68 9.10
CA TRP A 602 -9.61 6.30 9.25
C TRP A 602 -10.65 7.17 8.54
N ASP A 603 -10.31 8.24 7.85
CA ASP A 603 -11.27 9.08 7.12
C ASP A 603 -10.60 9.79 5.93
N ASN A 604 -11.42 10.29 5.02
CA ASN A 604 -11.02 11.39 4.17
C ASN A 604 -11.55 12.73 4.71
N TYR A 605 -10.93 13.79 4.28
CA TYR A 605 -11.13 15.16 4.76
C TYR A 605 -10.83 16.13 3.63
N LEU A 606 -11.32 17.35 3.75
CA LEU A 606 -11.07 18.42 2.79
C LEU A 606 -9.82 19.21 3.22
N CYS A 607 -8.75 19.11 2.44
CA CYS A 607 -7.56 19.95 2.60
C CYS A 607 -7.87 21.36 2.13
N VAL A 608 -7.60 22.34 2.99
CA VAL A 608 -7.81 23.77 2.73
C VAL A 608 -6.51 24.52 3.02
N SER A 609 -6.18 25.54 2.21
CA SER A 609 -4.99 26.35 2.47
C SER A 609 -5.15 27.21 3.74
N PRO A 610 -4.04 27.53 4.46
CA PRO A 610 -4.11 28.40 5.65
C PRO A 610 -4.81 29.74 5.36
N LYS A 611 -4.47 30.39 4.27
CA LYS A 611 -5.10 31.65 3.87
C LYS A 611 -6.60 31.53 3.61
N GLN A 612 -7.03 30.47 2.90
CA GLN A 612 -8.46 30.24 2.65
C GLN A 612 -9.21 29.92 3.95
N ALA A 613 -8.57 29.19 4.85
CA ALA A 613 -9.15 28.86 6.16
C ALA A 613 -9.35 30.12 7.01
N GLU A 614 -8.37 31.05 7.01
CA GLU A 614 -8.49 32.33 7.70
C GLU A 614 -9.64 33.18 7.15
N GLU A 615 -9.72 33.35 5.82
CA GLU A 615 -10.78 34.11 5.15
C GLU A 615 -12.19 33.56 5.42
N MET A 616 -12.32 32.24 5.49
CA MET A 616 -13.60 31.55 5.74
C MET A 616 -13.86 31.24 7.23
N MET A 617 -12.96 31.63 8.11
CA MET A 617 -13.01 31.33 9.56
C MET A 617 -13.19 29.83 9.82
N LEU A 618 -12.40 28.99 9.12
CA LEU A 618 -12.39 27.55 9.24
C LEU A 618 -11.21 27.10 10.10
N GLU A 619 -11.47 26.11 10.96
CA GLU A 619 -10.45 25.42 11.74
C GLU A 619 -10.43 23.93 11.37
N THR A 620 -9.32 23.25 11.68
CA THR A 620 -9.23 21.80 11.52
C THR A 620 -10.28 21.11 12.39
N GLY A 621 -11.12 20.28 11.77
CA GLY A 621 -12.25 19.59 12.39
C GLY A 621 -13.62 20.24 12.13
N ASP A 622 -13.67 21.49 11.64
CA ASP A 622 -14.94 22.07 11.17
C ASP A 622 -15.49 21.23 10.01
N VAL A 623 -16.82 21.07 9.98
CA VAL A 623 -17.48 20.38 8.87
C VAL A 623 -18.00 21.39 7.87
N VAL A 624 -17.62 21.22 6.62
CA VAL A 624 -18.14 22.02 5.49
C VAL A 624 -18.99 21.16 4.56
N GLU A 625 -19.98 21.78 3.98
CA GLU A 625 -20.79 21.21 2.90
C GLU A 625 -20.23 21.72 1.55
N LEU A 626 -19.89 20.77 0.69
CA LEU A 626 -19.30 21.00 -0.62
C LEU A 626 -20.42 20.90 -1.67
N ASN A 627 -20.67 21.97 -2.42
CA ASN A 627 -21.70 22.08 -3.47
C ASN A 627 -23.10 21.61 -3.03
N SER A 628 -23.44 21.71 -1.74
CA SER A 628 -24.69 21.15 -1.16
C SER A 628 -24.91 19.66 -1.44
N GLN A 629 -23.82 18.90 -1.64
CA GLN A 629 -23.85 17.48 -1.98
C GLN A 629 -23.16 16.59 -0.95
N VAL A 630 -22.05 17.05 -0.38
CA VAL A 630 -21.21 16.24 0.49
C VAL A 630 -20.73 17.06 1.68
N LYS A 631 -20.82 16.47 2.87
CA LYS A 631 -20.23 17.03 4.10
C LYS A 631 -18.89 16.38 4.36
N LEU A 632 -17.85 17.17 4.61
CA LEU A 632 -16.49 16.75 4.88
C LEU A 632 -15.88 17.54 6.03
N PRO A 633 -15.10 16.90 6.91
CA PRO A 633 -14.31 17.62 7.89
C PRO A 633 -13.12 18.32 7.20
N VAL A 634 -12.80 19.51 7.65
CA VAL A 634 -11.69 20.33 7.14
C VAL A 634 -10.39 19.93 7.83
N TYR A 635 -9.31 19.91 7.04
CA TYR A 635 -7.95 19.94 7.54
C TYR A 635 -7.20 21.12 6.91
N VAL A 636 -6.72 22.04 7.76
CA VAL A 636 -5.90 23.17 7.30
C VAL A 636 -4.50 22.67 6.99
N LEU A 637 -4.16 22.58 5.69
CA LEU A 637 -2.90 21.99 5.22
C LEU A 637 -1.91 23.10 4.83
N PRO A 638 -0.81 23.29 5.56
CA PRO A 638 0.29 24.13 5.12
C PRO A 638 0.78 23.68 3.74
N GLY A 639 1.01 24.64 2.84
CA GLY A 639 1.45 24.35 1.47
C GLY A 639 0.34 24.00 0.48
N GLN A 640 -0.93 23.94 0.87
CA GLN A 640 -2.04 23.87 -0.08
C GLN A 640 -2.13 25.18 -0.87
N ALA A 641 -2.30 25.10 -2.20
CA ALA A 641 -2.45 26.29 -3.02
C ALA A 641 -3.71 27.08 -2.63
N TYR A 642 -3.62 28.41 -2.66
CA TYR A 642 -4.76 29.28 -2.37
C TYR A 642 -5.85 29.12 -3.42
N ASN A 643 -7.13 29.24 -3.01
CA ASN A 643 -8.31 28.96 -3.84
C ASN A 643 -8.32 27.53 -4.42
N THR A 644 -7.72 26.59 -3.73
CA THR A 644 -7.76 25.18 -4.09
C THR A 644 -8.03 24.32 -2.86
N VAL A 645 -8.93 23.36 -2.99
CA VAL A 645 -9.23 22.35 -1.98
C VAL A 645 -8.97 20.97 -2.55
N ALA A 646 -8.62 20.01 -1.70
CA ALA A 646 -8.32 18.67 -2.16
C ALA A 646 -8.92 17.61 -1.23
N VAL A 647 -9.37 16.48 -1.78
CA VAL A 647 -9.93 15.36 -1.01
C VAL A 647 -9.50 14.01 -1.58
N ALA A 648 -9.22 13.05 -0.69
CA ALA A 648 -8.83 11.70 -1.09
C ALA A 648 -10.03 10.87 -1.56
N THR A 649 -9.85 10.11 -2.64
CA THR A 649 -10.77 9.07 -3.10
C THR A 649 -10.55 7.75 -2.33
N GLY A 650 -11.40 6.74 -2.56
CA GLY A 650 -11.29 5.39 -2.00
C GLY A 650 -12.05 5.18 -0.69
N TYR A 651 -12.56 6.24 -0.08
CA TYR A 651 -13.37 6.23 1.15
C TYR A 651 -14.88 6.23 0.85
N GLY A 652 -15.71 5.98 1.88
CA GLY A 652 -17.16 6.00 1.76
C GLY A 652 -17.77 4.71 1.19
N ARG A 653 -17.05 3.58 1.27
CA ARG A 653 -17.55 2.27 0.85
C ARG A 653 -18.76 1.85 1.69
N GLN A 654 -19.78 1.30 1.00
CA GLN A 654 -20.99 0.77 1.64
C GLN A 654 -21.00 -0.76 1.68
N VAL A 655 -20.36 -1.40 0.70
CA VAL A 655 -20.30 -2.84 0.54
C VAL A 655 -18.85 -3.27 0.41
N CYS A 656 -18.15 -3.53 1.54
CA CYS A 656 -16.74 -3.96 1.51
C CYS A 656 -16.31 -4.82 2.71
N GLY A 657 -17.19 -5.07 3.66
CA GLY A 657 -16.87 -5.68 4.95
C GLY A 657 -16.99 -4.68 6.10
N ILE A 658 -16.77 -5.13 7.34
CA ILE A 658 -17.11 -4.33 8.53
C ILE A 658 -16.10 -3.21 8.82
N VAL A 659 -14.83 -3.37 8.42
CA VAL A 659 -13.76 -2.42 8.74
C VAL A 659 -13.87 -1.15 7.88
N GLY A 660 -14.06 -1.31 6.58
CA GLY A 660 -14.11 -0.20 5.63
C GLY A 660 -15.49 0.40 5.41
N LYS A 661 -16.54 -0.25 5.92
CA LYS A 661 -17.91 0.20 5.69
C LYS A 661 -18.21 1.52 6.41
N ASN A 662 -18.72 2.50 5.69
CA ASN A 662 -19.06 3.84 6.20
C ASN A 662 -17.86 4.61 6.79
N VAL A 663 -16.64 4.29 6.37
CA VAL A 663 -15.44 5.05 6.73
C VAL A 663 -15.22 6.15 5.70
N GLY A 664 -15.28 7.41 6.14
CA GLY A 664 -15.22 8.57 5.26
C GLY A 664 -16.41 8.68 4.31
N VAL A 665 -16.25 9.41 3.23
CA VAL A 665 -17.31 9.74 2.25
C VAL A 665 -16.82 9.46 0.82
N ASN A 666 -17.70 8.90 -0.03
CA ASN A 666 -17.43 8.77 -1.46
C ASN A 666 -17.51 10.14 -2.14
N VAL A 667 -16.48 10.50 -2.88
CA VAL A 667 -16.35 11.76 -3.61
C VAL A 667 -16.17 11.57 -5.13
N ASN A 668 -16.11 10.33 -5.61
CA ASN A 668 -15.84 10.04 -7.03
C ASN A 668 -16.90 10.64 -7.99
N PHE A 669 -18.15 10.70 -7.55
CA PHE A 669 -19.26 11.25 -8.35
C PHE A 669 -19.20 12.76 -8.54
N LEU A 670 -18.31 13.48 -7.85
CA LEU A 670 -18.15 14.93 -8.00
C LEU A 670 -17.48 15.29 -9.32
N LEU A 671 -16.58 14.46 -9.85
CA LEU A 671 -16.02 14.62 -11.20
C LEU A 671 -17.11 14.38 -12.24
N GLN A 672 -17.20 15.22 -13.25
CA GLN A 672 -18.20 15.11 -14.32
C GLN A 672 -17.65 14.58 -15.64
N SER A 673 -16.33 14.58 -15.80
CA SER A 673 -15.63 14.15 -17.00
C SER A 673 -14.20 13.67 -16.63
N ASP A 674 -13.37 13.44 -17.63
CA ASP A 674 -11.94 13.12 -17.47
C ASP A 674 -11.10 14.35 -17.01
N ASP A 675 -11.74 15.33 -16.40
CA ASP A 675 -11.09 16.53 -15.92
C ASP A 675 -10.22 16.24 -14.69
N ASP A 676 -9.09 16.95 -14.57
CA ASP A 676 -8.16 16.85 -13.45
C ASP A 676 -8.70 17.54 -12.18
N PHE A 677 -9.66 18.45 -12.32
CA PHE A 677 -10.24 19.23 -11.22
C PHE A 677 -11.66 19.69 -11.54
N ILE A 678 -12.35 20.16 -10.52
CA ILE A 678 -13.70 20.75 -10.61
C ILE A 678 -13.57 22.24 -10.29
N GLY A 679 -13.97 23.11 -11.22
CA GLY A 679 -14.03 24.56 -11.01
C GLY A 679 -15.32 24.98 -10.29
N ASP A 680 -15.37 26.24 -9.81
CA ASP A 680 -16.52 26.89 -9.17
C ASP A 680 -17.15 26.07 -8.03
N VAL A 681 -16.31 25.68 -7.08
CA VAL A 681 -16.72 24.92 -5.91
C VAL A 681 -17.19 25.84 -4.80
N LYS A 682 -18.37 25.55 -4.23
CA LYS A 682 -18.94 26.29 -3.11
C LYS A 682 -18.76 25.53 -1.81
N LEU A 683 -18.20 26.21 -0.82
CA LEU A 683 -18.00 25.70 0.53
C LEU A 683 -18.93 26.44 1.49
N ALA A 684 -19.71 25.72 2.27
CA ALA A 684 -20.55 26.28 3.33
C ALA A 684 -20.21 25.64 4.68
N LYS A 685 -19.82 26.46 5.67
CA LYS A 685 -19.58 25.98 7.05
C LYS A 685 -20.90 25.54 7.67
N THR A 686 -20.98 24.30 8.19
CA THR A 686 -22.23 23.74 8.75
C THR A 686 -22.41 24.07 10.24
N GLY A 687 -21.35 24.42 10.95
CA GLY A 687 -21.32 24.57 12.40
C GLY A 687 -21.15 23.25 13.18
N GLU A 688 -21.09 22.12 12.48
CA GLU A 688 -20.74 20.81 13.06
C GLU A 688 -19.22 20.71 13.22
N ILE A 689 -18.76 19.96 14.26
CA ILE A 689 -17.36 19.66 14.52
C ILE A 689 -17.18 18.14 14.42
N TYR A 690 -16.07 17.70 13.82
CA TYR A 690 -15.71 16.31 13.65
C TYR A 690 -14.28 16.02 14.10
N ASP A 691 -14.12 15.02 14.99
CA ASP A 691 -12.81 14.63 15.49
C ASP A 691 -12.06 13.78 14.46
N LEU A 692 -11.00 14.33 13.88
CA LEU A 692 -10.07 13.62 13.00
C LEU A 692 -9.07 12.79 13.82
N ALA A 693 -8.85 11.54 13.42
CA ALA A 693 -7.88 10.66 14.05
C ALA A 693 -6.47 10.98 13.55
N MET A 694 -5.71 11.77 14.29
CA MET A 694 -4.35 12.20 13.95
C MET A 694 -3.33 11.50 14.83
N THR A 695 -2.28 10.93 14.24
CA THR A 695 -1.16 10.30 14.97
C THR A 695 -0.06 11.28 15.35
N GLN A 696 -0.09 12.49 14.82
CA GLN A 696 0.84 13.58 15.12
C GLN A 696 0.08 14.91 15.15
N THR A 697 0.12 15.62 16.28
CA THR A 697 -0.52 16.93 16.47
C THR A 697 0.47 18.08 16.53
N HIS A 698 1.78 17.79 16.60
CA HIS A 698 2.86 18.78 16.57
C HIS A 698 3.52 18.79 15.20
N HIS A 699 3.62 19.94 14.58
CA HIS A 699 4.08 20.10 13.20
C HIS A 699 5.41 20.85 13.09
N SER A 700 5.86 21.50 14.17
CA SER A 700 7.13 22.23 14.27
C SER A 700 8.13 21.49 15.15
N MET A 701 9.42 21.67 14.89
CA MET A 701 10.51 21.17 15.75
C MET A 701 10.76 22.08 16.97
N GLU A 702 10.04 23.19 17.11
CA GLU A 702 10.16 24.17 18.20
C GLU A 702 11.61 24.65 18.43
N GLY A 703 12.37 24.85 17.34
CA GLY A 703 13.77 25.27 17.39
C GLY A 703 14.75 24.20 17.85
N ARG A 704 14.32 22.95 18.06
CA ARG A 704 15.20 21.82 18.40
C ARG A 704 15.77 21.18 17.15
N ALA A 705 17.02 20.69 17.21
CA ALA A 705 17.66 19.96 16.13
C ALA A 705 17.23 18.50 16.07
N ILE A 706 15.90 18.24 15.94
CA ILE A 706 15.34 16.87 15.86
C ILE A 706 15.70 16.26 14.52
N VAL A 707 15.36 16.94 13.41
CA VAL A 707 15.85 16.60 12.07
C VAL A 707 16.95 17.57 11.72
N ARG A 708 18.11 17.07 11.34
CA ARG A 708 19.23 17.88 10.89
C ARG A 708 19.24 17.97 9.38
N GLU A 709 19.40 19.18 8.87
CA GLU A 709 19.37 19.47 7.43
C GLU A 709 20.49 20.45 7.04
N ALA A 710 20.96 20.32 5.79
CA ALA A 710 21.91 21.25 5.18
C ALA A 710 21.68 21.39 3.68
N GLY A 711 22.20 22.44 3.08
CA GLY A 711 22.24 22.64 1.64
C GLY A 711 23.34 21.80 0.97
N LEU A 712 23.12 21.39 -0.30
CA LEU A 712 24.09 20.58 -1.03
C LEU A 712 25.42 21.31 -1.22
N GLU A 713 25.40 22.58 -1.54
CA GLU A 713 26.61 23.37 -1.72
C GLU A 713 27.39 23.61 -0.41
N GLU A 714 26.66 23.71 0.69
CA GLU A 714 27.26 23.76 2.02
C GLU A 714 27.92 22.41 2.38
N TYR A 715 27.20 21.31 2.14
CA TYR A 715 27.72 19.96 2.35
C TYR A 715 28.97 19.66 1.51
N LYS A 716 29.04 20.14 0.25
CA LYS A 716 30.24 20.00 -0.60
C LYS A 716 31.46 20.70 0.00
N LYS A 717 31.26 21.84 0.65
CA LYS A 717 32.32 22.61 1.33
C LYS A 717 32.66 22.00 2.70
N ASN A 718 31.64 21.60 3.45
CA ASN A 718 31.78 21.03 4.78
C ASN A 718 30.91 19.75 4.92
N PRO A 719 31.51 18.54 4.84
CA PRO A 719 30.77 17.27 4.98
C PRO A 719 30.04 17.10 6.32
N SER A 720 30.31 17.94 7.34
CA SER A 720 29.62 17.98 8.63
C SER A 720 28.50 19.04 8.67
N ALA A 721 28.16 19.67 7.56
CA ALA A 721 27.13 20.70 7.51
C ALA A 721 25.80 20.19 8.09
N GLY A 722 25.15 21.00 8.93
CA GLY A 722 23.97 20.64 9.68
C GLY A 722 24.23 19.74 10.91
N ASN A 723 25.50 19.33 11.14
CA ASN A 723 25.89 18.43 12.22
C ASN A 723 27.12 18.96 13.03
N GLU A 724 27.31 20.25 13.08
CA GLU A 724 28.59 20.86 13.50
C GLU A 724 28.84 20.92 15.03
N SER A 725 27.83 20.78 15.86
CA SER A 725 27.91 21.28 17.23
C SER A 725 27.88 20.26 18.35
N HIS A 726 27.79 18.93 18.10
CA HIS A 726 27.36 18.05 19.19
C HIS A 726 28.34 16.98 19.66
N HIS A 727 29.50 16.85 19.03
CA HIS A 727 30.54 15.89 19.49
C HIS A 727 31.15 16.21 20.87
N ALA A 728 30.90 17.40 21.41
CA ALA A 728 31.38 17.80 22.73
C ALA A 728 30.82 16.95 23.88
N TYR A 729 29.63 16.36 23.71
CA TYR A 729 28.96 15.55 24.74
C TYR A 729 29.40 14.10 24.79
N GLU A 730 30.09 13.56 23.79
CA GLU A 730 30.46 12.16 23.71
C GLU A 730 31.34 11.68 24.86
N ASN A 731 32.12 12.56 25.47
CA ASN A 731 33.05 12.26 26.56
C ASN A 731 32.60 12.81 27.92
N ALA A 732 31.41 13.43 28.02
CA ALA A 732 30.93 14.06 29.24
C ALA A 732 30.15 13.08 30.15
N SER A 733 30.68 11.89 30.44
CA SER A 733 30.05 10.93 31.34
C SER A 733 31.02 10.44 32.42
N ILE A 734 30.51 10.29 33.63
CA ILE A 734 31.21 9.65 34.77
C ILE A 734 31.05 8.13 34.75
N TYR A 735 30.20 7.57 33.90
CA TYR A 735 29.95 6.15 33.77
C TYR A 735 30.81 5.58 32.65
N GLU A 736 31.31 4.35 32.83
CA GLU A 736 31.93 3.60 31.75
C GLU A 736 30.89 3.27 30.65
N LYS A 737 31.32 3.33 29.39
CA LYS A 737 30.47 2.91 28.27
C LYS A 737 30.18 1.40 28.37
N PRO A 738 28.95 0.93 28.21
CA PRO A 738 28.63 -0.49 28.16
C PRO A 738 29.46 -1.23 27.09
N LYS A 739 29.88 -2.47 27.39
CA LYS A 739 30.67 -3.31 26.48
C LYS A 739 29.85 -4.50 26.02
N PHE A 740 29.74 -4.69 24.69
CA PHE A 740 29.07 -5.82 24.07
C PHE A 740 30.09 -6.67 23.29
N PRO A 741 30.61 -7.73 23.87
CA PRO A 741 31.81 -8.40 23.31
C PRO A 741 31.54 -9.21 22.03
N ASN A 742 30.32 -9.69 21.79
CA ASN A 742 29.99 -10.53 20.64
C ASN A 742 29.35 -9.71 19.49
N HIS A 743 28.18 -9.22 19.70
CA HIS A 743 27.43 -8.39 18.77
C HIS A 743 26.94 -7.14 19.47
N HIS A 744 26.85 -6.06 18.73
CA HIS A 744 26.16 -4.84 19.15
C HIS A 744 25.25 -4.40 17.99
N TRP A 745 23.98 -4.74 18.12
CA TRP A 745 23.03 -4.50 17.03
C TRP A 745 22.60 -3.05 16.96
N GLY A 746 22.68 -2.47 15.76
CA GLY A 746 22.29 -1.09 15.51
C GLY A 746 21.56 -0.92 14.19
N LEU A 747 21.06 0.31 13.97
CA LEU A 747 20.31 0.68 12.78
C LEU A 747 20.61 2.14 12.41
N VAL A 748 20.75 2.44 11.13
CA VAL A 748 20.84 3.81 10.62
C VAL A 748 19.74 4.09 9.60
N VAL A 749 19.19 5.30 9.65
CA VAL A 749 18.22 5.79 8.68
C VAL A 749 18.81 6.97 7.90
N ASP A 750 18.99 6.80 6.60
CA ASP A 750 19.38 7.90 5.72
C ASP A 750 18.16 8.77 5.37
N LEU A 751 18.09 9.96 5.99
CA LEU A 751 16.96 10.88 5.80
C LEU A 751 16.94 11.50 4.39
N ASN A 752 18.06 11.42 3.67
CA ASN A 752 18.13 11.83 2.28
C ASN A 752 17.42 10.87 1.32
N SER A 753 17.45 9.57 1.70
CA SER A 753 16.79 8.51 0.96
C SER A 753 15.37 8.23 1.46
N CYS A 754 15.02 8.59 2.71
CA CYS A 754 13.69 8.37 3.26
C CYS A 754 12.68 9.35 2.64
N VAL A 755 11.68 8.83 1.93
CA VAL A 755 10.61 9.64 1.32
C VAL A 755 9.35 9.73 2.19
N GLY A 756 9.24 8.96 3.29
CA GLY A 756 8.08 9.01 4.20
C GLY A 756 6.91 8.09 3.80
N CYS A 757 7.06 7.18 2.85
CA CYS A 757 5.97 6.39 2.24
C CYS A 757 5.19 5.43 3.17
N GLY A 758 5.65 5.15 4.40
CA GLY A 758 4.92 4.32 5.37
C GLY A 758 5.08 2.79 5.24
N ALA A 759 5.70 2.26 4.18
CA ALA A 759 5.85 0.81 3.98
C ALA A 759 6.52 0.09 5.17
N CYS A 760 7.51 0.71 5.80
CA CYS A 760 8.23 0.17 6.97
C CYS A 760 7.33 0.02 8.20
N SER A 761 6.34 0.90 8.38
CA SER A 761 5.39 0.84 9.50
C SER A 761 4.46 -0.37 9.38
N ILE A 762 3.87 -0.58 8.20
CA ILE A 762 3.01 -1.74 7.95
C ILE A 762 3.80 -3.05 7.96
N ALA A 763 5.02 -3.06 7.41
CA ALA A 763 5.90 -4.23 7.49
C ALA A 763 6.24 -4.61 8.93
N CYS A 764 6.47 -3.63 9.81
CA CYS A 764 6.70 -3.85 11.24
C CYS A 764 5.42 -4.40 11.91
N GLN A 765 4.26 -3.86 11.57
CA GLN A 765 2.97 -4.30 12.12
C GLN A 765 2.70 -5.76 11.79
N SER A 766 2.85 -6.14 10.53
CA SER A 766 2.69 -7.53 10.06
C SER A 766 3.70 -8.50 10.69
N GLU A 767 4.98 -8.13 10.76
CA GLU A 767 6.04 -8.99 11.32
C GLU A 767 5.92 -9.21 12.82
N ASN A 768 5.57 -8.16 13.57
CA ASN A 768 5.68 -8.15 15.03
C ASN A 768 4.32 -8.25 15.74
N ASN A 769 3.27 -8.67 15.06
CA ASN A 769 1.92 -8.80 15.62
C ASN A 769 1.46 -7.52 16.32
N VAL A 770 1.76 -6.35 15.74
CA VAL A 770 1.36 -5.06 16.32
C VAL A 770 -0.14 -4.88 16.07
N PRO A 771 -0.95 -4.63 17.11
CA PRO A 771 -2.40 -4.57 16.95
C PRO A 771 -2.88 -3.29 16.27
N VAL A 772 -4.08 -3.36 15.69
CA VAL A 772 -4.90 -2.21 15.29
C VAL A 772 -5.80 -1.84 16.47
N VAL A 773 -5.95 -0.55 16.72
CA VAL A 773 -6.70 -0.06 17.88
C VAL A 773 -8.02 0.62 17.51
N GLY A 774 -8.17 1.07 16.25
CA GLY A 774 -9.35 1.74 15.75
C GLY A 774 -9.36 3.25 15.98
N LYS A 775 -10.21 3.94 15.23
CA LYS A 775 -10.30 5.39 15.17
C LYS A 775 -10.39 6.05 16.55
N LYS A 776 -11.28 5.57 17.43
CA LYS A 776 -11.51 6.15 18.77
C LYS A 776 -10.27 6.11 19.66
N GLU A 777 -9.49 5.04 19.55
CA GLU A 777 -8.27 4.91 20.36
C GLU A 777 -7.13 5.74 19.78
N VAL A 778 -7.07 5.91 18.46
CA VAL A 778 -6.10 6.84 17.81
C VAL A 778 -6.39 8.29 18.26
N ILE A 779 -7.65 8.73 18.28
CA ILE A 779 -8.03 10.06 18.79
C ILE A 779 -7.59 10.26 20.26
N ARG A 780 -7.55 9.17 21.06
CA ARG A 780 -7.05 9.17 22.44
C ARG A 780 -5.53 9.08 22.56
N ALA A 781 -4.79 9.11 21.46
CA ALA A 781 -3.35 8.89 21.36
C ALA A 781 -2.91 7.50 21.90
N HIS A 782 -3.71 6.48 21.70
CA HIS A 782 -3.46 5.09 22.10
C HIS A 782 -2.99 4.20 20.94
N GLU A 783 -2.52 4.78 19.84
CA GLU A 783 -1.97 4.03 18.71
C GLU A 783 -0.82 3.11 19.12
N MET A 784 -0.71 1.93 18.50
CA MET A 784 0.23 0.88 18.90
C MET A 784 1.42 0.72 17.94
N SER A 785 1.51 1.48 16.86
CA SER A 785 2.60 1.38 15.89
C SER A 785 3.98 1.52 16.56
N TRP A 786 4.88 0.55 16.28
CA TRP A 786 6.25 0.57 16.83
C TRP A 786 7.19 1.50 16.07
N ILE A 787 6.83 1.85 14.83
CA ILE A 787 7.54 2.81 14.00
C ILE A 787 6.55 3.93 13.67
N ARG A 788 6.87 5.12 14.13
CA ARG A 788 6.19 6.36 13.83
C ARG A 788 7.04 7.11 12.79
N ILE A 789 6.43 7.65 11.75
CA ILE A 789 7.14 8.53 10.80
C ILE A 789 6.69 9.95 11.11
N ASP A 790 7.49 10.65 11.88
CA ASP A 790 7.23 12.05 12.22
C ASP A 790 7.46 12.93 10.99
N ARG A 791 6.61 13.94 10.82
CA ARG A 791 6.67 14.90 9.75
C ARG A 791 6.71 16.32 10.33
N TYR A 792 7.70 17.10 9.91
CA TYR A 792 7.89 18.47 10.38
C TYR A 792 7.79 19.43 9.21
N PHE A 793 7.14 20.56 9.43
CA PHE A 793 7.14 21.71 8.54
C PHE A 793 8.14 22.74 9.03
N SER A 794 8.81 23.42 8.08
CA SER A 794 9.71 24.53 8.35
C SER A 794 9.63 25.59 7.25
N GLY A 795 9.99 26.83 7.55
CA GLY A 795 9.92 27.95 6.62
C GLY A 795 8.53 28.60 6.54
N ASP A 796 8.09 28.95 5.35
CA ASP A 796 6.83 29.64 5.08
C ASP A 796 5.65 28.66 5.13
N GLU A 797 4.57 28.98 5.82
CA GLU A 797 3.37 28.13 5.91
C GLU A 797 2.62 27.97 4.57
N PHE A 798 2.77 28.92 3.67
CA PHE A 798 2.16 28.84 2.34
C PHE A 798 2.93 27.93 1.39
N ASN A 799 4.21 27.71 1.66
CA ASN A 799 5.06 26.78 0.89
C ASN A 799 6.17 26.19 1.77
N PRO A 800 5.82 25.34 2.74
CA PRO A 800 6.77 24.83 3.73
C PRO A 800 7.73 23.80 3.15
N ASP A 801 8.92 23.73 3.74
CA ASP A 801 9.78 22.57 3.63
C ASP A 801 9.27 21.44 4.50
N VAL A 802 9.35 20.22 3.99
CA VAL A 802 8.87 19.04 4.72
C VAL A 802 10.00 18.08 5.01
N SER A 803 10.06 17.59 6.26
CA SER A 803 11.03 16.57 6.68
C SER A 803 10.34 15.40 7.31
N PHE A 804 10.74 14.18 6.90
CA PHE A 804 10.26 12.92 7.45
C PHE A 804 11.34 12.26 8.28
N GLN A 805 10.97 11.77 9.47
CA GLN A 805 11.87 11.03 10.35
C GLN A 805 11.17 9.79 10.92
N PRO A 806 11.55 8.58 10.47
CA PRO A 806 11.11 7.36 11.14
C PRO A 806 11.68 7.26 12.54
N VAL A 807 10.81 7.13 13.55
CA VAL A 807 11.20 7.04 14.97
C VAL A 807 10.68 5.73 15.56
N MET A 808 11.60 4.93 16.09
CA MET A 808 11.35 3.67 16.79
C MET A 808 12.11 3.65 18.11
N CYS A 809 12.04 2.55 18.88
CA CYS A 809 12.91 2.39 20.04
C CYS A 809 14.38 2.54 19.62
N GLN A 810 15.09 3.44 20.29
CA GLN A 810 16.46 3.79 19.96
C GLN A 810 17.48 2.78 20.53
N HIS A 811 17.02 1.78 21.30
CA HIS A 811 17.86 0.78 21.95
C HIS A 811 19.05 1.41 22.67
N CYS A 812 18.71 2.40 23.54
CA CYS A 812 19.68 3.21 24.25
C CYS A 812 20.53 2.37 25.20
N ASP A 813 21.87 2.50 25.15
CA ASP A 813 22.77 1.81 26.06
C ASP A 813 22.60 2.35 27.51
N ASN A 814 22.32 3.64 27.67
CA ASN A 814 21.91 4.27 28.93
C ASN A 814 20.40 4.44 28.94
N ALA A 815 19.66 3.34 29.04
CA ALA A 815 18.22 3.33 28.87
C ALA A 815 17.44 3.91 30.07
N PRO A 816 16.85 5.11 29.99
CA PRO A 816 16.10 5.70 31.10
C PRO A 816 14.83 4.91 31.43
N CYS A 817 14.35 4.09 30.53
CA CYS A 817 13.20 3.23 30.74
C CYS A 817 13.50 1.99 31.61
N GLU A 818 14.75 1.59 31.73
CA GLU A 818 15.15 0.45 32.58
C GLU A 818 15.20 0.84 34.03
N ASN A 819 15.77 2.01 34.32
CA ASN A 819 15.93 2.50 35.70
C ASN A 819 14.59 2.70 36.44
N VAL A 820 13.51 2.93 35.72
CA VAL A 820 12.20 3.21 36.32
C VAL A 820 11.26 2.01 36.32
N CYS A 821 11.72 0.85 35.85
CA CYS A 821 10.88 -0.35 35.84
C CYS A 821 10.98 -1.08 37.18
N PRO A 822 9.89 -1.13 38.01
CA PRO A 822 9.95 -1.70 39.36
C PRO A 822 10.16 -3.23 39.37
N VAL A 823 9.95 -3.90 38.24
CA VAL A 823 10.03 -5.35 38.10
C VAL A 823 11.11 -5.80 37.13
N ALA A 824 11.97 -4.89 36.67
CA ALA A 824 13.00 -5.16 35.66
C ALA A 824 12.47 -5.90 34.42
N ALA A 825 11.24 -5.54 33.97
CA ALA A 825 10.66 -6.06 32.74
C ALA A 825 11.35 -5.49 31.49
N THR A 826 11.98 -4.32 31.63
CA THR A 826 12.83 -3.72 30.62
C THR A 826 14.30 -3.90 31.02
N ASN A 827 15.08 -4.52 30.17
CA ASN A 827 16.49 -4.81 30.43
C ASN A 827 17.30 -4.92 29.13
N HIS A 828 18.62 -4.86 29.21
CA HIS A 828 19.53 -5.10 28.08
C HIS A 828 19.88 -6.58 27.93
N SER A 829 20.03 -6.99 26.67
CA SER A 829 20.72 -8.23 26.30
C SER A 829 22.22 -7.99 26.28
N SER A 830 23.00 -9.10 26.27
CA SER A 830 24.46 -9.08 26.06
C SER A 830 24.88 -8.55 24.68
N GLU A 831 23.93 -8.21 23.79
CA GLU A 831 24.17 -7.77 22.43
C GLU A 831 23.61 -6.35 22.18
N GLY A 832 23.40 -5.56 23.22
CA GLY A 832 22.93 -4.17 23.14
C GLY A 832 21.44 -3.98 22.89
N LEU A 833 20.63 -5.06 22.87
CA LEU A 833 19.19 -4.93 22.65
C LEU A 833 18.49 -4.56 23.97
N ASN A 834 17.80 -3.42 23.99
CA ASN A 834 16.83 -3.13 25.05
C ASN A 834 15.61 -4.03 24.85
N GLN A 835 15.37 -4.95 25.78
CA GLN A 835 14.34 -5.99 25.67
C GLN A 835 13.15 -5.72 26.58
N MET A 836 12.03 -6.41 26.30
CA MET A 836 10.84 -6.46 27.16
C MET A 836 10.53 -7.89 27.56
N ALA A 837 10.58 -8.18 28.86
CA ALA A 837 10.03 -9.41 29.41
C ALA A 837 8.51 -9.18 29.68
N TYR A 838 7.67 -9.49 28.71
CA TYR A 838 6.24 -9.18 28.75
C TYR A 838 5.54 -9.79 29.98
N ASN A 839 5.90 -11.01 30.38
CA ASN A 839 5.33 -11.70 31.55
C ASN A 839 5.69 -11.03 32.88
N ARG A 840 6.75 -10.20 32.93
CA ARG A 840 7.10 -9.43 34.14
C ARG A 840 6.42 -8.07 34.19
N CYS A 841 5.98 -7.55 33.06
CA CYS A 841 5.40 -6.20 32.99
C CYS A 841 4.08 -6.14 33.77
N ILE A 842 4.02 -5.26 34.76
CA ILE A 842 2.81 -5.00 35.60
C ILE A 842 2.07 -3.73 35.18
N GLY A 843 2.49 -3.09 34.10
CA GLY A 843 1.74 -1.98 33.49
C GLY A 843 1.80 -0.63 34.23
N THR A 844 2.87 -0.35 35.00
CA THR A 844 3.03 0.97 35.66
C THR A 844 3.16 2.13 34.68
N ARG A 845 3.52 1.87 33.42
CA ARG A 845 3.70 2.83 32.31
C ARG A 845 4.80 3.88 32.53
N TYR A 846 5.51 3.87 33.66
CA TYR A 846 6.54 4.85 33.92
C TYR A 846 7.65 4.81 32.88
N CYS A 847 8.02 3.62 32.37
CA CYS A 847 8.99 3.49 31.28
C CYS A 847 8.55 4.20 29.99
N GLY A 848 7.25 4.29 29.71
CA GLY A 848 6.69 5.06 28.59
C GLY A 848 6.82 6.57 28.82
N ASN A 849 6.52 7.03 30.03
CA ASN A 849 6.63 8.44 30.41
C ASN A 849 8.09 8.90 30.41
N ASN A 850 9.01 8.05 30.90
CA ASN A 850 10.43 8.34 31.00
C ASN A 850 11.21 8.17 29.68
N CYS A 851 10.59 7.59 28.65
CA CYS A 851 11.21 7.49 27.33
C CYS A 851 11.18 8.87 26.65
N PRO A 852 12.35 9.49 26.32
CA PRO A 852 12.37 10.80 25.68
C PRO A 852 11.85 10.74 24.23
N TYR A 853 11.96 9.60 23.58
CA TYR A 853 11.52 9.35 22.20
C TYR A 853 10.04 9.02 22.08
N LYS A 854 9.32 8.77 23.20
CA LYS A 854 7.88 8.42 23.25
C LYS A 854 7.48 7.25 22.33
N VAL A 855 8.28 6.19 22.35
CA VAL A 855 8.14 5.02 21.45
C VAL A 855 7.70 3.74 22.17
N ARG A 856 7.22 3.86 23.39
CA ARG A 856 6.71 2.72 24.15
C ARG A 856 5.19 2.78 24.18
N ARG A 857 4.56 1.66 23.77
CA ARG A 857 3.12 1.55 23.54
C ARG A 857 2.50 0.66 24.60
N PHE A 858 1.36 1.09 25.16
CA PHE A 858 0.67 0.37 26.22
C PHE A 858 -0.59 -0.32 25.69
N ASN A 859 -0.74 -1.60 25.97
CA ASN A 859 -1.94 -2.36 25.60
C ASN A 859 -3.09 -2.04 26.55
N TRP A 860 -3.96 -1.13 26.18
CA TRP A 860 -5.15 -0.76 26.94
C TRP A 860 -6.20 -1.86 26.94
N PHE A 861 -6.24 -2.68 25.89
CA PHE A 861 -7.19 -3.76 25.68
C PHE A 861 -6.50 -4.98 25.07
N ASP A 862 -7.19 -6.13 25.05
CA ASP A 862 -6.74 -7.34 24.35
C ASP A 862 -7.17 -7.26 22.87
N TYR A 863 -6.37 -6.55 22.04
CA TYR A 863 -6.71 -6.27 20.64
C TYR A 863 -6.61 -7.48 19.71
N THR A 864 -5.72 -8.44 20.02
CA THR A 864 -5.39 -9.56 19.12
C THR A 864 -5.59 -10.91 19.78
N LYS A 865 -6.01 -10.97 21.04
CA LYS A 865 -6.24 -12.21 21.77
C LYS A 865 -7.67 -12.66 21.59
N ALA A 866 -7.87 -13.96 21.30
CA ALA A 866 -9.20 -14.56 21.36
C ALA A 866 -9.72 -14.44 22.79
N ASP A 867 -10.83 -13.74 22.94
CA ASP A 867 -11.51 -13.64 24.21
C ASP A 867 -12.41 -14.86 24.39
N SER A 868 -12.40 -15.43 25.58
CA SER A 868 -13.38 -16.47 25.93
C SER A 868 -14.81 -15.89 26.08
N ILE A 869 -14.93 -14.57 26.07
CA ILE A 869 -16.19 -13.85 26.12
C ILE A 869 -16.49 -13.32 24.69
N PRO A 870 -17.57 -13.76 24.05
CA PRO A 870 -18.00 -13.19 22.77
C PRO A 870 -18.22 -11.68 22.86
N ASN A 871 -17.98 -10.93 21.78
CA ASN A 871 -18.17 -9.48 21.67
C ASN A 871 -17.13 -8.62 22.40
N ASN A 872 -15.86 -8.79 22.05
CA ASN A 872 -14.83 -7.83 22.41
C ASN A 872 -15.11 -6.49 21.72
N LEU A 873 -15.54 -5.48 22.50
CA LEU A 873 -15.92 -4.15 21.99
C LEU A 873 -14.77 -3.37 21.35
N HIS A 874 -13.53 -3.83 21.51
CA HIS A 874 -12.32 -3.21 20.99
C HIS A 874 -11.69 -3.98 19.83
N ASP A 875 -12.33 -5.06 19.36
CA ASP A 875 -11.86 -5.85 18.20
C ASP A 875 -12.33 -5.24 16.88
N VAL A 876 -11.86 -4.04 16.59
CA VAL A 876 -12.19 -3.30 15.36
C VAL A 876 -11.63 -3.96 14.09
N ALA A 877 -10.67 -4.85 14.24
CA ALA A 877 -10.00 -5.56 13.15
C ALA A 877 -10.45 -7.02 13.01
N GLU A 878 -11.42 -7.48 13.80
CA GLU A 878 -11.84 -8.89 13.90
C GLU A 878 -10.69 -9.86 14.22
N MET A 879 -9.65 -9.40 14.93
CA MET A 879 -8.47 -10.22 15.25
C MET A 879 -8.73 -11.25 16.35
N THR A 880 -9.91 -11.24 16.97
CA THR A 880 -10.35 -12.32 17.88
C THR A 880 -10.94 -13.53 17.13
N ILE A 881 -11.23 -13.39 15.83
CA ILE A 881 -11.74 -14.48 14.98
C ILE A 881 -10.57 -15.37 14.57
N ASP A 882 -10.74 -16.69 14.72
CA ASP A 882 -9.71 -17.70 14.43
C ASP A 882 -9.11 -17.55 13.02
N LEU A 883 -9.93 -17.25 12.01
CA LEU A 883 -9.47 -17.09 10.65
C LEU A 883 -8.46 -15.94 10.51
N LYS A 884 -8.79 -14.72 10.98
CA LYS A 884 -7.88 -13.56 10.90
C LYS A 884 -6.61 -13.75 11.74
N ARG A 885 -6.71 -14.49 12.85
CA ARG A 885 -5.55 -14.82 13.70
C ARG A 885 -4.52 -15.72 13.01
N MET A 886 -4.87 -16.36 11.91
CA MET A 886 -3.93 -17.17 11.13
C MET A 886 -2.79 -16.34 10.52
N VAL A 887 -2.94 -15.03 10.38
CA VAL A 887 -1.86 -14.14 9.92
C VAL A 887 -0.77 -13.93 10.97
N LEU A 888 -1.07 -14.15 12.25
CA LEU A 888 -0.15 -13.85 13.34
C LEU A 888 1.14 -14.68 13.25
N ASN A 889 2.26 -13.98 13.38
CA ASN A 889 3.59 -14.59 13.38
C ASN A 889 3.82 -15.39 14.68
N PRO A 890 4.02 -16.71 14.61
CA PRO A 890 4.20 -17.55 15.81
C PRO A 890 5.54 -17.29 16.53
N ASP A 891 6.50 -16.66 15.84
CA ASP A 891 7.82 -16.34 16.43
C ASP A 891 7.79 -15.10 17.32
N VAL A 892 6.66 -14.37 17.33
CA VAL A 892 6.50 -13.14 18.09
C VAL A 892 5.35 -13.28 19.06
N THR A 893 5.62 -13.07 20.34
CA THR A 893 4.62 -13.14 21.41
C THR A 893 3.48 -12.14 21.16
N ILE A 894 2.24 -12.60 21.27
CA ILE A 894 1.05 -11.75 21.36
C ILE A 894 1.00 -11.15 22.76
N ARG A 895 0.93 -9.82 22.84
CA ARG A 895 0.92 -9.11 24.13
C ARG A 895 -0.50 -9.02 24.66
N ALA A 896 -0.63 -9.23 25.96
CA ALA A 896 -1.90 -9.12 26.65
C ALA A 896 -2.18 -7.67 27.08
N LYS A 897 -3.42 -7.38 27.41
CA LYS A 897 -3.83 -6.16 28.11
C LYS A 897 -2.91 -5.86 29.29
N GLY A 898 -2.55 -4.61 29.47
CA GLY A 898 -1.80 -4.12 30.64
C GLY A 898 -0.28 -4.21 30.52
N VAL A 899 0.27 -4.58 29.36
CA VAL A 899 1.71 -4.60 29.14
C VAL A 899 2.17 -3.50 28.19
N ILE A 900 3.42 -3.09 28.32
CA ILE A 900 4.11 -2.18 27.38
C ILE A 900 4.78 -3.00 26.28
N GLU A 901 4.72 -2.52 25.07
CA GLU A 901 5.46 -3.05 23.91
C GLU A 901 6.22 -1.95 23.17
N LYS A 902 7.20 -2.34 22.37
CA LYS A 902 8.06 -1.44 21.58
C LYS A 902 8.85 -2.19 20.53
N CYS A 903 9.51 -1.49 19.62
CA CYS A 903 10.43 -2.09 18.65
C CYS A 903 11.48 -2.97 19.36
N SER A 904 11.67 -4.19 18.85
CA SER A 904 12.65 -5.18 19.32
C SER A 904 13.85 -5.34 18.38
N LEU A 905 13.98 -4.50 17.33
CA LEU A 905 14.86 -4.71 16.16
C LEU A 905 14.66 -6.08 15.51
N CYS A 906 13.41 -6.58 15.52
CA CYS A 906 13.05 -7.91 15.00
C CYS A 906 13.92 -9.03 15.61
N VAL A 907 13.97 -9.10 16.94
CA VAL A 907 14.83 -10.05 17.68
C VAL A 907 14.65 -11.49 17.20
N GLN A 908 13.48 -11.90 16.77
CA GLN A 908 13.19 -13.21 16.18
C GLN A 908 14.04 -13.45 14.92
N ARG A 909 14.19 -12.46 14.04
CA ARG A 909 15.03 -12.53 12.83
C ARG A 909 16.52 -12.56 13.18
N ILE A 910 16.93 -11.83 14.20
CA ILE A 910 18.31 -11.86 14.72
C ILE A 910 18.64 -13.27 15.23
N GLN A 911 17.75 -13.88 16.02
CA GLN A 911 17.99 -15.21 16.55
C GLN A 911 17.96 -16.28 15.44
N GLU A 912 17.09 -16.18 14.45
CA GLU A 912 17.06 -17.06 13.28
C GLU A 912 18.37 -16.98 12.49
N GLY A 913 18.85 -15.79 12.16
CA GLY A 913 20.11 -15.60 11.42
C GLY A 913 21.32 -16.11 12.21
N LYS A 914 21.38 -15.85 13.52
CA LYS A 914 22.41 -16.39 14.40
C LYS A 914 22.37 -17.92 14.47
N LEU A 915 21.20 -18.51 14.55
CA LEU A 915 21.02 -19.97 14.58
C LEU A 915 21.52 -20.60 13.27
N ASN A 916 21.15 -20.01 12.12
CA ASN A 916 21.58 -20.49 10.81
C ASN A 916 23.11 -20.41 10.66
N ALA A 917 23.72 -19.29 11.02
CA ALA A 917 25.16 -19.11 11.00
C ALA A 917 25.87 -20.11 11.94
N LYS A 918 25.30 -20.38 13.12
CA LYS A 918 25.85 -21.38 14.08
C LYS A 918 25.75 -22.80 13.53
N ILE A 919 24.64 -23.17 12.87
CA ILE A 919 24.49 -24.49 12.23
C ILE A 919 25.57 -24.69 11.14
N GLU A 920 25.87 -23.62 10.39
CA GLU A 920 26.92 -23.63 9.36
C GLU A 920 28.35 -23.47 9.92
N GLY A 921 28.54 -23.36 11.25
CA GLY A 921 29.84 -23.23 11.90
C GLY A 921 30.58 -21.91 11.62
N ARG A 922 29.86 -20.86 11.28
CA ARG A 922 30.39 -19.53 10.90
C ARG A 922 29.80 -18.38 11.72
N LYS A 923 30.39 -17.21 11.58
CA LYS A 923 29.77 -15.96 12.07
C LYS A 923 28.67 -15.48 11.13
N VAL A 924 27.77 -14.66 11.66
CA VAL A 924 26.76 -13.95 10.85
C VAL A 924 27.47 -13.04 9.85
N LYS A 925 27.00 -13.04 8.60
CA LYS A 925 27.52 -12.14 7.54
C LYS A 925 26.74 -10.84 7.53
N ASP A 926 27.41 -9.74 7.16
CA ASP A 926 26.74 -8.45 6.95
C ASP A 926 25.62 -8.57 5.91
N GLY A 927 24.45 -8.00 6.23
CA GLY A 927 23.25 -8.04 5.38
C GLY A 927 22.47 -9.37 5.37
N GLU A 928 22.94 -10.41 6.08
CA GLU A 928 22.24 -11.69 6.22
C GLU A 928 20.96 -11.53 7.06
N ILE A 929 21.03 -10.73 8.10
CA ILE A 929 19.87 -10.38 8.94
C ILE A 929 19.33 -9.04 8.49
N LYS A 930 18.05 -9.02 8.07
CA LYS A 930 17.35 -7.80 7.71
C LYS A 930 16.13 -7.64 8.63
N THR A 931 15.96 -6.47 9.24
CA THR A 931 14.72 -6.15 9.95
C THR A 931 13.55 -6.02 8.94
N ALA A 932 12.30 -6.22 9.39
CA ALA A 932 11.14 -6.14 8.51
C ALA A 932 11.01 -4.75 7.84
N CYS A 933 11.31 -3.69 8.58
CA CYS A 933 11.30 -2.32 8.06
C CYS A 933 12.39 -2.08 6.99
N GLN A 934 13.58 -2.65 7.17
CA GLN A 934 14.64 -2.59 6.15
C GLN A 934 14.26 -3.36 4.90
N GLN A 935 13.74 -4.58 5.06
CA GLN A 935 13.36 -5.46 3.96
C GLN A 935 12.26 -4.85 3.07
N ALA A 936 11.29 -4.16 3.67
CA ALA A 936 10.19 -3.55 2.95
C ALA A 936 10.54 -2.21 2.28
N CYS A 937 11.62 -1.55 2.71
CA CYS A 937 11.92 -0.17 2.33
C CYS A 937 12.26 -0.03 0.83
N PRO A 938 11.42 0.61 0.00
CA PRO A 938 11.68 0.73 -1.44
C PRO A 938 12.88 1.64 -1.74
N SER A 939 13.13 2.64 -0.91
CA SER A 939 14.25 3.57 -1.07
C SER A 939 15.59 3.00 -0.58
N GLY A 940 15.56 1.95 0.25
CA GLY A 940 16.75 1.41 0.92
C GLY A 940 17.38 2.39 1.92
N ALA A 941 16.55 3.23 2.55
CA ALA A 941 16.97 4.23 3.54
C ALA A 941 17.37 3.62 4.89
N ILE A 942 16.85 2.43 5.23
CA ILE A 942 17.07 1.76 6.51
C ILE A 942 18.16 0.71 6.35
N ILE A 943 19.19 0.76 7.20
CA ILE A 943 20.28 -0.21 7.23
C ILE A 943 20.45 -0.70 8.66
N PHE A 944 20.34 -2.01 8.85
CA PHE A 944 20.55 -2.72 10.11
C PHE A 944 21.84 -3.55 10.02
N GLY A 945 22.56 -3.72 11.14
CA GLY A 945 23.78 -4.54 11.19
C GLY A 945 24.41 -4.59 12.57
N ASP A 946 25.62 -5.12 12.62
CA ASP A 946 26.43 -5.22 13.82
C ASP A 946 27.43 -4.05 13.90
N LEU A 947 27.33 -3.23 14.94
CA LEU A 947 28.22 -2.11 15.23
C LEU A 947 29.64 -2.57 15.60
N ASN A 948 29.83 -3.83 15.98
CA ASN A 948 31.16 -4.42 16.25
C ASN A 948 31.88 -4.90 14.98
N ASP A 949 31.15 -5.07 13.86
CA ASP A 949 31.73 -5.45 12.57
C ASP A 949 32.14 -4.19 11.78
N LYS A 950 33.45 -3.85 11.83
CA LYS A 950 34.02 -2.66 11.19
C LYS A 950 33.83 -2.63 9.67
N GLU A 951 33.69 -3.81 9.05
CA GLU A 951 33.49 -3.91 7.59
C GLU A 951 32.03 -3.86 7.19
N SER A 952 31.09 -3.91 8.16
CA SER A 952 29.66 -3.87 7.89
C SER A 952 29.22 -2.57 7.19
N LYS A 953 28.18 -2.67 6.41
CA LYS A 953 27.54 -1.51 5.76
C LYS A 953 27.05 -0.51 6.81
N LEU A 954 26.53 -1.00 7.94
CA LEU A 954 26.09 -0.17 9.03
C LEU A 954 27.22 0.73 9.54
N VAL A 955 28.39 0.15 9.88
CA VAL A 955 29.52 0.91 10.41
C VAL A 955 30.06 1.91 9.37
N LYS A 956 30.11 1.53 8.10
CA LYS A 956 30.49 2.45 7.01
C LYS A 956 29.57 3.68 6.94
N GLU A 957 28.25 3.49 7.06
CA GLU A 957 27.30 4.61 7.04
C GLU A 957 27.32 5.43 8.35
N THR A 958 27.45 4.78 9.52
CA THR A 958 27.54 5.48 10.81
C THR A 958 28.87 6.22 11.01
N SER A 959 29.90 5.85 10.27
CA SER A 959 31.18 6.59 10.24
C SER A 959 31.13 7.87 9.37
N SER A 960 30.02 8.11 8.65
CA SER A 960 29.81 9.33 7.87
C SER A 960 29.72 10.55 8.78
N LYS A 961 30.28 11.67 8.35
CA LYS A 961 30.14 12.95 9.04
C LYS A 961 28.70 13.49 9.09
N ARG A 962 27.81 12.90 8.29
CA ARG A 962 26.34 13.16 8.32
C ARG A 962 25.65 12.44 9.48
N ASN A 963 26.31 11.48 10.13
CA ASN A 963 25.68 10.66 11.18
C ASN A 963 25.43 11.48 12.45
N TYR A 964 24.25 11.34 13.04
CA TYR A 964 23.89 11.92 14.32
C TYR A 964 22.88 11.03 15.07
N HIS A 965 22.80 11.20 16.39
CA HIS A 965 21.82 10.54 17.22
C HIS A 965 20.69 11.50 17.63
N LEU A 966 19.48 10.99 17.69
CA LEU A 966 18.33 11.78 18.12
C LEU A 966 18.45 12.13 19.61
N LEU A 967 18.30 13.41 19.97
CA LEU A 967 18.43 13.93 21.35
C LEU A 967 19.75 13.50 22.02
N GLU A 968 20.86 13.59 21.33
CA GLU A 968 22.17 13.14 21.83
C GLU A 968 22.63 13.90 23.09
N GLU A 969 22.15 15.13 23.27
CA GLU A 969 22.41 15.99 24.42
C GLU A 969 21.95 15.41 25.77
N ILE A 970 21.00 14.44 25.76
CA ILE A 970 20.55 13.79 27.01
C ILE A 970 21.30 12.51 27.36
N HIS A 971 22.33 12.15 26.59
CA HIS A 971 23.27 11.07 26.87
C HIS A 971 22.66 9.67 27.05
N THR A 972 21.62 9.34 26.31
CA THR A 972 21.02 7.99 26.33
C THR A 972 21.82 6.95 25.55
N LEU A 973 22.82 7.36 24.77
CA LEU A 973 23.64 6.53 23.89
C LEU A 973 22.81 5.60 23.00
N PRO A 974 22.08 6.13 21.99
CA PRO A 974 21.25 5.33 21.10
C PRO A 974 22.07 4.42 20.18
N SER A 975 21.61 3.17 19.95
CA SER A 975 22.11 2.28 18.90
C SER A 975 21.41 2.52 17.53
N VAL A 976 20.44 3.43 17.49
CA VAL A 976 19.81 3.91 16.25
C VAL A 976 20.34 5.30 15.96
N SER A 977 20.72 5.53 14.70
CA SER A 977 21.24 6.83 14.25
C SER A 977 20.57 7.28 12.94
N TYR A 978 20.86 8.50 12.56
CA TYR A 978 20.28 9.15 11.38
C TYR A 978 21.39 9.83 10.58
N LEU A 979 21.22 9.89 9.25
CA LEU A 979 22.08 10.72 8.41
C LEU A 979 21.35 12.01 8.05
N THR A 980 22.02 13.15 8.27
CA THR A 980 21.55 14.50 7.96
C THR A 980 20.92 14.57 6.57
N LYS A 981 19.75 15.21 6.44
CA LYS A 981 19.08 15.43 5.17
C LYS A 981 19.77 16.56 4.39
N ILE A 982 20.12 16.27 3.15
CA ILE A 982 20.74 17.27 2.26
C ILE A 982 19.74 17.67 1.20
N ARG A 983 19.52 18.98 1.04
CA ARG A 983 18.61 19.55 0.04
C ARG A 983 19.40 20.17 -1.10
N ASN A 984 19.03 19.86 -2.34
CA ASN A 984 19.63 20.45 -3.53
C ASN A 984 18.91 21.75 -3.93
N LYS A 985 18.78 22.67 -2.96
CA LYS A 985 18.23 24.01 -3.25
C LYS A 985 19.31 24.86 -3.94
N LYS A 986 18.93 25.47 -5.05
CA LYS A 986 19.73 26.56 -5.64
C LYS A 986 19.59 27.79 -4.73
N ALA A 987 20.72 28.43 -4.39
CA ALA A 987 20.73 29.65 -3.60
C ALA A 987 20.03 30.80 -4.34
#